data_d0103af9f9f4bbff528de5e4dc5d5b37
#
_entry.id   d0103af9f9f4bbff528de5e4dc5d5b37
#
_cell.length_a   1.000
_cell.length_b   1.000
_cell.length_c   1.000
_cell.angle_alpha   90.00
_cell.angle_beta   90.00
_cell.angle_gamma   90.00
#
_symmetry.space_group_name_H-M   'P 1'
#
loop_
_entity.id
_entity.type
_entity.pdbx_description
1 polymer ?
#
loop_
_entity_poly.entity_id
_entity_poly.type
_entity_poly.pdbx_seq_one_letter_code
_entity_poly.pdbx_strand_id
1 'polypeptide(L)'
;MDNSQSSDFLSESMDMFCNSPKDEGTMDFITYESLVPNTKSAFSTVVKEIKNSSFSVYFSTLLNDCSTCISQGLALITNLLAEAGSIILDELKEYINDAVCLLQLLSDLIKQVIESMSMACCSMKSFPTVTGHIIRQVFTHCKDSESIYGSKLNSVEKQLKDLFRTCHELQLTYLMVLEKHFIFDLNEREERDILIEALDINLKIGEIVQSLDVKTMAEQWKAYTMICDKYSNCLTDKRVYIDCTKILCSMVTDNVKIALEENQEEKIVLRSLKVTSFTLKILLRVCNTFKHAVVKDYSHIVELLIYVHLNNEACLHTMRGKPAKFINNFNNNVTNPVSLLLAELVMDEKLLTYIWNYNINEIRKEDKLLGVILLVVSVIKVLVPKSADHSLNVPKHKFINLIYSMLPNCHIWFNIGLKFKCEKANRQYQTCGLFEHLLTHTLALVTTMTTEEINILEKKMVESVLGTDCLSAMFSANLWTLLARISNRQFLLTQVTSLCKIHQKLENKHIFVDSPQKVHLTYTISRLFKEMHNDDKIKVYQMFSINEDNNLNLWVCLKLNNLPNEVQLDGEMIVMEKVKVQMRAFMSADDAVDVDDLIKITNLASTCSIINREDAMEIFLLHAWSKACPKNIVHIVKGLDKGTVWYYRYIESLVALTYSMEHIFHGSSSNLVKVVHIISQIVQSGCKELKLLLISILCKLANFETYDKNKHRLETELVRAFSELFHDSDSTVKNKLYNTIRRYRSNVLDRIIAKIVNEDKSLKETWSCFIRKGKLKEGELDVKEHLLSTIDFQYTHKCIEHVDDFKDSGSMNMQKSLSNNFDLVDIESLFDTESDAEPACKKAKLNTNEVEQIISRLETDASSLCKIKENIFTNEHLKRIKTVCSKLYSILD
;
A
#
# COMPACT_ATOMS: atom_id res chain seq x y z
N MET A 1 17.53 11.89 -38.51
CA MET A 1 18.44 10.79 -38.81
C MET A 1 17.95 9.63 -37.99
N ASP A 2 17.05 8.97 -38.56
CA ASP A 2 16.93 7.56 -38.98
C ASP A 2 17.17 6.54 -37.85
N ASN A 3 16.10 5.93 -37.35
CA ASN A 3 16.06 4.53 -37.03
C ASN A 3 14.63 3.99 -37.17
N SER A 4 14.29 3.70 -38.42
CA SER A 4 13.25 2.75 -38.81
C SER A 4 13.94 1.40 -39.04
N GLN A 5 13.87 0.49 -38.06
CA GLN A 5 14.15 -0.95 -38.25
C GLN A 5 13.72 -1.70 -36.99
N SER A 6 12.46 -2.12 -36.93
CA SER A 6 12.00 -3.30 -36.14
C SER A 6 10.51 -3.58 -36.41
N SER A 7 10.14 -3.89 -37.63
CA SER A 7 8.79 -4.41 -37.96
C SER A 7 8.78 -5.61 -38.90
N ASP A 8 9.92 -6.30 -39.09
CA ASP A 8 10.02 -7.36 -40.13
C ASP A 8 10.28 -8.77 -39.54
N PHE A 9 9.99 -9.02 -38.27
CA PHE A 9 10.18 -10.39 -37.69
C PHE A 9 8.89 -11.18 -37.42
N LEU A 10 7.72 -10.72 -37.83
CA LEU A 10 6.45 -11.43 -37.68
C LEU A 10 5.75 -11.87 -38.96
N SER A 11 6.35 -11.67 -40.13
CA SER A 11 5.78 -12.11 -41.43
C SER A 11 6.42 -13.37 -42.00
N GLU A 12 7.58 -13.82 -41.56
CA GLU A 12 8.29 -14.97 -42.14
C GLU A 12 7.86 -16.35 -41.63
N SER A 13 7.00 -16.47 -40.61
CA SER A 13 6.55 -17.78 -40.13
C SER A 13 5.24 -18.29 -40.76
N MET A 14 4.60 -17.52 -41.64
CA MET A 14 3.37 -17.94 -42.32
C MET A 14 3.54 -18.39 -43.75
N ASP A 15 4.70 -18.14 -44.35
CA ASP A 15 4.93 -18.47 -45.79
C ASP A 15 5.71 -19.78 -46.07
N MET A 16 5.99 -20.57 -45.03
CA MET A 16 6.74 -21.82 -45.21
C MET A 16 5.86 -23.06 -45.44
N PHE A 17 4.54 -22.91 -45.62
CA PHE A 17 3.63 -24.01 -45.92
C PHE A 17 3.02 -24.02 -47.31
N CYS A 18 3.48 -23.15 -48.23
CA CYS A 18 2.93 -23.08 -49.55
C CYS A 18 3.95 -23.23 -50.70
N ASN A 19 4.96 -24.04 -50.58
CA ASN A 19 5.75 -24.46 -51.74
C ASN A 19 6.26 -25.91 -51.57
N SER A 20 5.42 -26.89 -51.91
CA SER A 20 5.88 -28.19 -52.33
C SER A 20 5.56 -28.43 -53.82
N PRO A 21 6.41 -29.16 -54.57
CA PRO A 21 6.33 -29.24 -56.03
C PRO A 21 5.09 -29.99 -56.48
N LYS A 22 4.50 -29.54 -57.56
CA LYS A 22 3.42 -30.22 -58.27
C LYS A 22 3.92 -31.57 -58.78
N ASP A 23 3.64 -32.65 -58.06
CA ASP A 23 3.50 -33.96 -58.62
C ASP A 23 2.01 -34.22 -58.85
N GLU A 24 1.61 -34.34 -60.07
CA GLU A 24 0.28 -34.75 -60.53
C GLU A 24 0.07 -36.22 -60.24
N GLY A 25 -0.20 -36.55 -58.96
CA GLY A 25 -0.82 -37.78 -58.51
C GLY A 25 -2.14 -37.39 -57.88
N THR A 26 -3.23 -37.90 -58.39
CA THR A 26 -4.58 -37.78 -57.84
C THR A 26 -4.60 -38.13 -56.37
N MET A 27 -4.42 -37.09 -55.50
CA MET A 27 -4.78 -37.25 -54.10
C MET A 27 -6.32 -37.26 -54.04
N ASP A 28 -6.88 -38.47 -53.78
CA ASP A 28 -8.26 -38.59 -53.33
C ASP A 28 -8.42 -37.70 -52.08
N PHE A 29 -9.10 -36.54 -52.26
CA PHE A 29 -9.52 -35.69 -51.14
C PHE A 29 -10.47 -36.50 -50.29
N ILE A 30 -9.99 -37.06 -49.17
CA ILE A 30 -10.80 -37.75 -48.17
C ILE A 30 -11.78 -36.70 -47.64
N THR A 31 -13.03 -36.77 -48.03
CA THR A 31 -14.06 -35.83 -47.56
C THR A 31 -14.37 -36.13 -46.05
N TYR A 32 -14.80 -35.15 -45.30
CA TYR A 32 -15.22 -35.31 -43.88
C TYR A 32 -16.21 -36.44 -43.72
N GLU A 33 -17.15 -36.60 -44.66
CA GLU A 33 -18.19 -37.64 -44.66
C GLU A 33 -17.61 -39.10 -44.77
N SER A 34 -16.41 -39.25 -45.35
CA SER A 34 -15.75 -40.56 -45.42
C SER A 34 -14.74 -40.75 -44.27
N LEU A 35 -14.14 -39.67 -43.79
CA LEU A 35 -13.12 -39.69 -42.74
C LEU A 35 -13.69 -40.09 -41.39
N VAL A 36 -14.86 -39.56 -41.01
CA VAL A 36 -15.48 -39.83 -39.67
C VAL A 36 -15.89 -41.30 -39.51
N PRO A 37 -16.62 -41.96 -40.46
CA PRO A 37 -16.91 -43.37 -40.34
C PRO A 37 -15.69 -44.26 -40.34
N ASN A 38 -14.68 -43.93 -41.14
CA ASN A 38 -13.42 -44.68 -41.17
C ASN A 38 -12.67 -44.60 -39.85
N THR A 39 -12.59 -43.40 -39.25
CA THR A 39 -11.98 -43.16 -37.93
C THR A 39 -12.75 -43.90 -36.83
N LYS A 40 -14.08 -43.88 -36.85
CA LYS A 40 -14.92 -44.63 -35.89
C LYS A 40 -14.69 -46.17 -36.02
N SER A 41 -14.53 -46.72 -37.24
CA SER A 41 -14.25 -48.13 -37.43
C SER A 41 -12.84 -48.52 -36.98
N ALA A 42 -11.85 -47.64 -37.14
CA ALA A 42 -10.46 -47.85 -36.74
C ALA A 42 -10.30 -48.07 -35.22
N PHE A 43 -11.19 -47.51 -34.36
CA PHE A 43 -11.16 -47.78 -32.92
C PHE A 43 -11.26 -49.27 -32.60
N SER A 44 -12.16 -50.01 -33.26
CA SER A 44 -12.31 -51.45 -33.04
C SER A 44 -11.10 -52.25 -33.49
N THR A 45 -10.35 -51.75 -34.49
CA THR A 45 -9.13 -52.36 -34.95
C THR A 45 -7.99 -52.15 -33.95
N VAL A 46 -7.81 -50.89 -33.49
CA VAL A 46 -6.77 -50.51 -32.52
C VAL A 46 -6.94 -51.25 -31.20
N VAL A 47 -8.19 -51.46 -30.73
CA VAL A 47 -8.47 -52.27 -29.55
C VAL A 47 -7.95 -53.72 -29.67
N LYS A 48 -8.07 -54.32 -30.84
CA LYS A 48 -7.57 -55.70 -31.08
C LYS A 48 -6.04 -55.77 -31.09
N GLU A 49 -5.38 -54.65 -31.43
CA GLU A 49 -3.92 -54.55 -31.57
C GLU A 49 -3.20 -54.15 -30.27
N ILE A 50 -3.92 -53.88 -29.16
CA ILE A 50 -3.35 -53.35 -27.91
C ILE A 50 -2.16 -54.19 -27.40
N LYS A 51 -2.16 -55.48 -27.63
CA LYS A 51 -1.08 -56.42 -27.17
C LYS A 51 -0.01 -56.68 -28.24
N ASN A 52 -0.11 -56.07 -29.42
CA ASN A 52 0.78 -56.33 -30.54
C ASN A 52 1.84 -55.24 -30.66
N SER A 53 2.99 -55.54 -31.26
CA SER A 53 4.07 -54.58 -31.53
C SER A 53 3.67 -53.45 -32.47
N SER A 54 2.64 -53.66 -33.29
CA SER A 54 2.07 -52.69 -34.24
C SER A 54 1.19 -51.62 -33.57
N PHE A 55 0.81 -51.78 -32.31
CA PHE A 55 -0.12 -50.92 -31.58
C PHE A 55 0.29 -49.44 -31.63
N SER A 56 1.56 -49.09 -31.42
CA SER A 56 2.10 -47.75 -31.41
C SER A 56 1.76 -46.97 -32.71
N VAL A 57 1.93 -47.62 -33.86
CA VAL A 57 1.67 -47.02 -35.19
C VAL A 57 0.17 -46.81 -35.38
N TYR A 58 -0.64 -47.83 -35.15
CA TYR A 58 -2.10 -47.73 -35.28
C TYR A 58 -2.72 -46.70 -34.34
N PHE A 59 -2.21 -46.64 -33.10
CA PHE A 59 -2.68 -45.71 -32.12
C PHE A 59 -2.33 -44.24 -32.49
N SER A 60 -1.07 -44.00 -32.97
CA SER A 60 -0.67 -42.64 -33.41
C SER A 60 -1.46 -42.21 -34.64
N THR A 61 -1.71 -43.10 -35.60
CA THR A 61 -2.53 -42.79 -36.77
C THR A 61 -3.95 -42.43 -36.35
N LEU A 62 -4.59 -43.26 -35.49
CA LEU A 62 -5.94 -43.00 -34.96
C LEU A 62 -6.05 -41.68 -34.23
N LEU A 63 -5.03 -41.31 -33.42
CA LEU A 63 -5.03 -39.99 -32.73
C LEU A 63 -5.00 -38.82 -33.70
N ASN A 64 -4.19 -38.93 -34.75
CA ASN A 64 -4.08 -37.90 -35.80
C ASN A 64 -5.39 -37.80 -36.60
N ASP A 65 -6.00 -38.93 -36.97
CA ASP A 65 -7.28 -38.95 -37.64
C ASP A 65 -8.39 -38.36 -36.79
N CYS A 66 -8.47 -38.69 -35.50
CA CYS A 66 -9.40 -38.07 -34.55
C CYS A 66 -9.21 -36.56 -34.46
N SER A 67 -7.95 -36.10 -34.36
CA SER A 67 -7.63 -34.67 -34.31
C SER A 67 -8.09 -33.96 -35.58
N THR A 68 -7.85 -34.61 -36.76
CA THR A 68 -8.25 -34.06 -38.06
C THR A 68 -9.78 -34.02 -38.20
N CYS A 69 -10.49 -35.08 -37.84
CA CYS A 69 -11.97 -35.13 -37.84
C CYS A 69 -12.57 -34.02 -36.98
N ILE A 70 -12.10 -33.86 -35.74
CA ILE A 70 -12.63 -32.87 -34.81
C ILE A 70 -12.32 -31.43 -35.34
N SER A 71 -11.11 -31.19 -35.82
CA SER A 71 -10.72 -29.90 -36.41
C SER A 71 -11.56 -29.53 -37.62
N GLN A 72 -11.77 -30.47 -38.54
CA GLN A 72 -12.57 -30.26 -39.74
C GLN A 72 -14.05 -30.04 -39.38
N GLY A 73 -14.61 -30.85 -38.46
CA GLY A 73 -15.99 -30.71 -38.02
C GLY A 73 -16.27 -29.33 -37.39
N LEU A 74 -15.38 -28.86 -36.51
CA LEU A 74 -15.52 -27.53 -35.90
C LEU A 74 -15.32 -26.41 -36.91
N ALA A 75 -14.46 -26.57 -37.91
CA ALA A 75 -14.31 -25.62 -39.00
C ALA A 75 -15.55 -25.56 -39.91
N LEU A 76 -16.15 -26.73 -40.25
CA LEU A 76 -17.40 -26.79 -40.99
C LEU A 76 -18.53 -26.12 -40.30
N ILE A 77 -18.67 -26.26 -38.97
CA ILE A 77 -19.65 -25.53 -38.16
C ILE A 77 -19.47 -24.00 -38.35
N THR A 78 -18.23 -23.52 -38.25
CA THR A 78 -17.94 -22.09 -38.40
C THR A 78 -18.26 -21.58 -39.82
N ASN A 79 -17.93 -22.35 -40.83
CA ASN A 79 -18.24 -22.03 -42.23
C ASN A 79 -19.75 -22.00 -42.51
N LEU A 80 -20.51 -23.00 -42.05
CA LEU A 80 -21.98 -23.06 -42.18
C LEU A 80 -22.65 -21.87 -41.52
N LEU A 81 -22.14 -21.42 -40.38
CA LEU A 81 -22.69 -20.27 -39.65
C LEU A 81 -22.33 -18.93 -40.34
N ALA A 82 -21.23 -18.87 -41.11
CA ALA A 82 -20.83 -17.69 -41.87
C ALA A 82 -21.61 -17.55 -43.20
N GLU A 83 -22.12 -18.63 -43.77
CA GLU A 83 -22.92 -18.61 -44.99
C GLU A 83 -24.33 -18.06 -44.72
N ALA A 84 -24.71 -17.03 -45.49
CA ALA A 84 -26.00 -16.32 -45.30
C ALA A 84 -27.24 -17.11 -45.79
N GLY A 85 -27.12 -18.42 -46.00
CA GLY A 85 -28.21 -19.31 -46.45
C GLY A 85 -29.10 -19.84 -45.34
N SER A 86 -30.09 -20.67 -45.71
CA SER A 86 -30.91 -21.41 -44.73
C SER A 86 -30.04 -22.45 -44.06
N ILE A 87 -29.50 -22.12 -42.88
CA ILE A 87 -28.68 -23.03 -42.08
C ILE A 87 -29.54 -24.26 -41.72
N ILE A 88 -29.07 -25.42 -42.12
CA ILE A 88 -29.68 -26.71 -41.74
C ILE A 88 -29.22 -27.00 -40.31
N LEU A 89 -30.11 -26.71 -39.34
CA LEU A 89 -29.81 -26.92 -37.92
C LEU A 89 -29.41 -28.36 -37.59
N ASP A 90 -29.90 -29.29 -38.37
CA ASP A 90 -29.60 -30.70 -38.16
C ASP A 90 -28.16 -31.08 -38.53
N GLU A 91 -27.56 -30.47 -39.58
CA GLU A 91 -26.16 -30.63 -39.91
C GLU A 91 -25.24 -30.09 -38.80
N LEU A 92 -25.55 -28.93 -38.21
CA LEU A 92 -24.80 -28.40 -37.07
C LEU A 92 -24.81 -29.36 -35.87
N LYS A 93 -25.99 -29.95 -35.60
CA LYS A 93 -26.08 -30.96 -34.52
C LYS A 93 -25.32 -32.22 -34.86
N GLU A 94 -25.31 -32.63 -36.12
CA GLU A 94 -24.58 -33.84 -36.55
C GLU A 94 -23.07 -33.68 -36.35
N TYR A 95 -22.46 -32.57 -36.80
CA TYR A 95 -21.03 -32.31 -36.59
C TYR A 95 -20.66 -32.25 -35.12
N ILE A 96 -21.50 -31.67 -34.25
CA ILE A 96 -21.24 -31.64 -32.81
C ILE A 96 -21.36 -33.08 -32.24
N ASN A 97 -22.37 -33.86 -32.65
CA ASN A 97 -22.56 -35.22 -32.16
C ASN A 97 -21.43 -36.15 -32.62
N ASP A 98 -20.90 -35.96 -33.83
CA ASP A 98 -19.73 -36.68 -34.30
C ASP A 98 -18.49 -36.44 -33.43
N ALA A 99 -18.24 -35.19 -33.08
CA ALA A 99 -17.18 -34.84 -32.14
C ALA A 99 -17.39 -35.50 -30.76
N VAL A 100 -18.63 -35.43 -30.22
CA VAL A 100 -18.99 -36.13 -28.95
C VAL A 100 -18.71 -37.63 -29.03
N CYS A 101 -19.10 -38.28 -30.12
CA CYS A 101 -18.89 -39.70 -30.32
C CYS A 101 -17.38 -40.06 -30.37
N LEU A 102 -16.58 -39.28 -31.12
CA LEU A 102 -15.13 -39.50 -31.21
C LEU A 102 -14.42 -39.30 -29.87
N LEU A 103 -14.78 -38.27 -29.10
CA LEU A 103 -14.23 -38.03 -27.77
C LEU A 103 -14.55 -39.16 -26.79
N GLN A 104 -15.80 -39.72 -26.87
CA GLN A 104 -16.22 -40.83 -26.01
C GLN A 104 -15.40 -42.10 -26.37
N LEU A 105 -15.31 -42.42 -27.67
CA LEU A 105 -14.53 -43.59 -28.12
C LEU A 105 -13.07 -43.49 -27.72
N LEU A 106 -12.50 -42.28 -27.84
CA LEU A 106 -11.10 -42.02 -27.43
C LEU A 106 -10.91 -42.21 -25.92
N SER A 107 -11.81 -41.67 -25.10
CA SER A 107 -11.75 -41.86 -23.65
C SER A 107 -11.82 -43.31 -23.26
N ASP A 108 -12.73 -44.10 -23.87
CA ASP A 108 -12.91 -45.51 -23.58
C ASP A 108 -11.72 -46.35 -24.04
N LEU A 109 -11.13 -46.04 -25.20
CA LEU A 109 -9.89 -46.68 -25.68
C LEU A 109 -8.74 -46.44 -24.71
N ILE A 110 -8.53 -45.21 -24.26
CA ILE A 110 -7.46 -44.86 -23.31
C ILE A 110 -7.62 -45.65 -22.01
N LYS A 111 -8.85 -45.81 -21.48
CA LYS A 111 -9.11 -46.62 -20.30
C LYS A 111 -8.72 -48.06 -20.49
N GLN A 112 -9.04 -48.68 -21.66
CA GLN A 112 -8.65 -50.06 -21.99
C GLN A 112 -7.12 -50.21 -22.13
N VAL A 113 -6.45 -49.19 -22.68
CA VAL A 113 -4.98 -49.22 -22.80
C VAL A 113 -4.32 -49.21 -21.41
N ILE A 114 -4.80 -48.36 -20.48
CA ILE A 114 -4.30 -48.30 -19.11
C ILE A 114 -4.38 -49.65 -18.41
N GLU A 115 -5.51 -50.38 -18.62
CA GLU A 115 -5.74 -51.73 -18.03
C GLU A 115 -4.85 -52.82 -18.64
N SER A 116 -4.41 -52.61 -19.86
CA SER A 116 -3.78 -53.65 -20.69
C SER A 116 -2.26 -53.57 -20.77
N MET A 117 -1.65 -52.36 -20.63
CA MET A 117 -0.22 -52.17 -20.83
C MET A 117 0.33 -50.95 -20.09
N SER A 118 1.65 -50.94 -19.87
CA SER A 118 2.37 -49.77 -19.37
C SER A 118 2.48 -48.72 -20.46
N MET A 119 2.19 -47.49 -20.13
CA MET A 119 2.23 -46.34 -21.07
C MET A 119 3.58 -45.63 -20.97
N ALA A 120 4.48 -45.96 -21.87
CA ALA A 120 5.79 -45.29 -21.98
C ALA A 120 5.81 -44.36 -23.19
N CYS A 121 6.52 -43.25 -23.09
CA CYS A 121 6.58 -42.25 -24.14
C CYS A 121 7.18 -42.80 -25.42
N CYS A 122 8.22 -43.61 -25.35
CA CYS A 122 8.85 -44.29 -26.51
C CYS A 122 7.84 -45.05 -27.39
N SER A 123 6.77 -45.60 -26.77
CA SER A 123 5.74 -46.36 -27.50
C SER A 123 4.52 -45.54 -27.90
N MET A 124 4.34 -44.34 -27.36
CA MET A 124 3.12 -43.55 -27.53
C MET A 124 3.44 -42.04 -27.60
N LYS A 125 4.43 -41.65 -28.42
CA LYS A 125 4.96 -40.26 -28.49
C LYS A 125 3.91 -39.19 -28.78
N SER A 126 2.93 -39.52 -29.64
CA SER A 126 1.87 -38.60 -30.03
C SER A 126 0.79 -38.37 -28.96
N PHE A 127 0.67 -39.27 -27.98
CA PHE A 127 -0.41 -39.21 -26.99
C PHE A 127 -0.42 -37.92 -26.16
N PRO A 128 0.70 -37.46 -25.54
CA PRO A 128 0.67 -36.31 -24.67
C PRO A 128 0.29 -35.02 -25.40
N THR A 129 0.73 -34.87 -26.63
CA THR A 129 0.54 -33.60 -27.40
C THR A 129 -0.77 -33.63 -28.20
N VAL A 130 -1.04 -34.68 -28.98
CA VAL A 130 -2.24 -34.70 -29.85
C VAL A 130 -3.53 -34.74 -29.03
N THR A 131 -3.59 -35.59 -27.96
CA THR A 131 -4.77 -35.64 -27.10
C THR A 131 -4.99 -34.32 -26.39
N GLY A 132 -3.92 -33.70 -25.91
CA GLY A 132 -4.00 -32.34 -25.32
C GLY A 132 -4.50 -31.27 -26.31
N HIS A 133 -4.05 -31.33 -27.56
CA HIS A 133 -4.56 -30.44 -28.62
C HIS A 133 -6.03 -30.62 -28.91
N ILE A 134 -6.52 -31.89 -29.00
CA ILE A 134 -7.95 -32.19 -29.15
C ILE A 134 -8.75 -31.51 -28.02
N ILE A 135 -8.39 -31.74 -26.77
CA ILE A 135 -9.04 -31.20 -25.59
C ILE A 135 -9.03 -29.64 -25.64
N ARG A 136 -7.87 -29.05 -25.92
CA ARG A 136 -7.73 -27.61 -26.03
C ARG A 136 -8.66 -27.01 -27.09
N GLN A 137 -8.73 -27.64 -28.27
CA GLN A 137 -9.53 -27.16 -29.38
C GLN A 137 -11.02 -27.19 -29.08
N VAL A 138 -11.50 -28.29 -28.47
CA VAL A 138 -12.91 -28.43 -28.08
C VAL A 138 -13.28 -27.45 -26.97
N PHE A 139 -12.44 -27.26 -25.95
CA PHE A 139 -12.72 -26.26 -24.92
C PHE A 139 -12.67 -24.84 -25.47
N THR A 140 -11.78 -24.53 -26.44
CA THR A 140 -11.77 -23.23 -27.12
C THR A 140 -13.11 -22.99 -27.82
N HIS A 141 -13.59 -23.99 -28.57
CA HIS A 141 -14.87 -23.90 -29.25
C HIS A 141 -16.06 -23.70 -28.26
N CYS A 142 -16.06 -24.41 -27.13
CA CYS A 142 -17.06 -24.22 -26.09
C CYS A 142 -16.99 -22.82 -25.46
N LYS A 143 -15.79 -22.30 -25.23
CA LYS A 143 -15.59 -20.94 -24.71
C LYS A 143 -16.12 -19.88 -25.65
N ASP A 144 -15.85 -20.02 -26.92
CA ASP A 144 -16.22 -19.03 -27.96
C ASP A 144 -17.63 -19.26 -28.52
N SER A 145 -18.41 -20.21 -27.94
CA SER A 145 -19.73 -20.60 -28.45
C SER A 145 -20.73 -19.45 -28.60
N GLU A 146 -20.74 -18.47 -27.67
CA GLU A 146 -21.61 -17.30 -27.81
C GLU A 146 -21.32 -16.49 -29.06
N SER A 147 -20.02 -16.28 -29.36
CA SER A 147 -19.59 -15.54 -30.55
C SER A 147 -19.75 -16.36 -31.84
N ILE A 148 -19.57 -17.67 -31.79
CA ILE A 148 -19.68 -18.57 -32.93
C ILE A 148 -21.18 -18.75 -33.33
N TYR A 149 -22.04 -19.13 -32.38
CA TYR A 149 -23.42 -19.51 -32.68
C TYR A 149 -24.40 -18.34 -32.63
N GLY A 150 -24.09 -17.24 -31.95
CA GLY A 150 -24.96 -16.07 -31.83
C GLY A 150 -26.41 -16.42 -31.49
N SER A 151 -27.36 -16.03 -32.34
CA SER A 151 -28.81 -16.29 -32.16
C SER A 151 -29.21 -17.77 -32.22
N LYS A 152 -28.35 -18.64 -32.74
CA LYS A 152 -28.60 -20.09 -32.85
C LYS A 152 -28.15 -20.89 -31.62
N LEU A 153 -27.48 -20.26 -30.67
CA LEU A 153 -26.91 -20.90 -29.48
C LEU A 153 -27.97 -21.75 -28.74
N ASN A 154 -29.16 -21.21 -28.49
CA ASN A 154 -30.22 -21.92 -27.77
C ASN A 154 -30.68 -23.20 -28.48
N SER A 155 -30.54 -23.28 -29.82
CA SER A 155 -30.97 -24.45 -30.61
C SER A 155 -30.02 -25.63 -30.54
N VAL A 156 -28.75 -25.37 -30.16
CA VAL A 156 -27.66 -26.37 -30.04
C VAL A 156 -27.14 -26.52 -28.60
N GLU A 157 -27.76 -25.83 -27.64
CA GLU A 157 -27.32 -25.80 -26.23
C GLU A 157 -27.13 -27.20 -25.64
N LYS A 158 -28.04 -28.12 -25.92
CA LYS A 158 -27.94 -29.50 -25.44
C LYS A 158 -26.67 -30.18 -25.95
N GLN A 159 -26.42 -30.07 -27.25
CA GLN A 159 -25.27 -30.72 -27.91
C GLN A 159 -23.96 -30.10 -27.41
N LEU A 160 -23.91 -28.77 -27.19
CA LEU A 160 -22.72 -28.10 -26.63
C LEU A 160 -22.48 -28.53 -25.17
N LYS A 161 -23.53 -28.70 -24.36
CA LYS A 161 -23.39 -29.27 -23.00
C LYS A 161 -22.85 -30.71 -23.03
N ASP A 162 -23.36 -31.56 -23.95
CA ASP A 162 -22.86 -32.91 -24.12
C ASP A 162 -21.42 -32.91 -24.61
N LEU A 163 -21.05 -32.04 -25.54
CA LEU A 163 -19.67 -31.86 -26.01
C LEU A 163 -18.73 -31.45 -24.89
N PHE A 164 -19.10 -30.45 -24.09
CA PHE A 164 -18.33 -30.02 -22.95
C PHE A 164 -18.14 -31.14 -21.93
N ARG A 165 -19.22 -31.86 -21.57
CA ARG A 165 -19.16 -32.95 -20.59
C ARG A 165 -18.25 -34.08 -21.06
N THR A 166 -18.37 -34.53 -22.32
CA THR A 166 -17.57 -35.62 -22.88
C THR A 166 -16.09 -35.22 -22.99
N CYS A 167 -15.82 -33.94 -23.37
CA CYS A 167 -14.47 -33.39 -23.38
C CYS A 167 -13.85 -33.35 -21.96
N HIS A 168 -14.63 -32.98 -20.95
CA HIS A 168 -14.22 -33.01 -19.56
C HIS A 168 -13.89 -34.44 -19.08
N GLU A 169 -14.71 -35.42 -19.43
CA GLU A 169 -14.40 -36.86 -19.14
C GLU A 169 -13.10 -37.31 -19.79
N LEU A 170 -12.86 -36.93 -21.05
CA LEU A 170 -11.59 -37.22 -21.74
C LEU A 170 -10.41 -36.51 -21.05
N GLN A 171 -10.60 -35.22 -20.67
CA GLN A 171 -9.60 -34.45 -19.94
C GLN A 171 -9.18 -35.14 -18.64
N LEU A 172 -10.15 -35.59 -17.82
CA LEU A 172 -9.86 -36.30 -16.57
C LEU A 172 -9.06 -37.60 -16.83
N THR A 173 -9.45 -38.35 -17.84
CA THR A 173 -8.74 -39.58 -18.23
C THR A 173 -7.31 -39.26 -18.69
N TYR A 174 -7.14 -38.25 -19.54
CA TYR A 174 -5.85 -37.76 -20.03
C TYR A 174 -4.93 -37.28 -18.90
N LEU A 175 -5.45 -36.43 -17.99
CA LEU A 175 -4.67 -35.94 -16.86
C LEU A 175 -4.25 -37.07 -15.91
N MET A 176 -5.16 -38.00 -15.61
CA MET A 176 -4.85 -39.18 -14.79
C MET A 176 -3.73 -40.02 -15.43
N VAL A 177 -3.74 -40.18 -16.76
CA VAL A 177 -2.68 -40.91 -17.47
C VAL A 177 -1.35 -40.23 -17.32
N LEU A 178 -1.26 -38.95 -17.63
CA LEU A 178 -0.01 -38.16 -17.53
C LEU A 178 0.57 -38.17 -16.10
N GLU A 179 -0.30 -38.04 -15.10
CA GLU A 179 0.10 -38.01 -13.69
C GLU A 179 0.62 -39.37 -13.22
N LYS A 180 -0.15 -40.47 -13.47
CA LYS A 180 0.06 -41.75 -12.79
C LYS A 180 0.63 -42.85 -13.66
N HIS A 181 0.26 -42.91 -14.92
CA HIS A 181 0.52 -44.06 -15.78
C HIS A 181 1.58 -43.81 -16.85
N PHE A 182 1.69 -42.59 -17.32
CA PHE A 182 2.62 -42.19 -18.39
C PHE A 182 4.03 -41.95 -17.86
N ILE A 183 5.04 -42.51 -18.52
CA ILE A 183 6.44 -42.40 -18.13
C ILE A 183 7.22 -41.78 -19.27
N PHE A 184 7.94 -40.66 -18.97
CA PHE A 184 8.92 -40.04 -19.83
C PHE A 184 10.33 -40.45 -19.43
N ASP A 185 11.16 -40.90 -20.40
CA ASP A 185 12.60 -41.02 -20.17
C ASP A 185 13.28 -39.66 -20.28
N LEU A 186 13.66 -39.11 -19.14
CA LEU A 186 14.28 -37.80 -19.07
C LEU A 186 15.72 -37.73 -19.58
N ASN A 187 16.35 -38.87 -19.87
CA ASN A 187 17.66 -38.95 -20.52
C ASN A 187 17.55 -38.67 -22.02
N GLU A 188 16.41 -39.01 -22.62
CA GLU A 188 16.15 -38.78 -24.02
C GLU A 188 15.68 -37.33 -24.26
N ARG A 189 16.35 -36.65 -25.20
CA ARG A 189 16.04 -35.23 -25.51
C ARG A 189 14.63 -35.09 -26.10
N GLU A 190 14.26 -35.96 -27.00
CA GLU A 190 12.97 -35.94 -27.69
C GLU A 190 11.81 -36.08 -26.68
N GLU A 191 11.93 -36.98 -25.70
CA GLU A 191 10.88 -37.14 -24.70
C GLU A 191 10.78 -35.97 -23.72
N ARG A 192 11.90 -35.29 -23.43
CA ARG A 192 11.89 -34.03 -22.67
C ARG A 192 11.18 -32.90 -23.45
N ASP A 193 11.42 -32.81 -24.74
CA ASP A 193 10.77 -31.80 -25.58
C ASP A 193 9.26 -32.05 -25.68
N ILE A 194 8.83 -33.34 -25.82
CA ILE A 194 7.41 -33.73 -25.75
C ILE A 194 6.78 -33.41 -24.40
N LEU A 195 7.47 -33.64 -23.28
CA LEU A 195 6.99 -33.25 -21.95
C LEU A 195 6.75 -31.75 -21.83
N ILE A 196 7.71 -30.95 -22.31
CA ILE A 196 7.60 -29.46 -22.27
C ILE A 196 6.42 -29.01 -23.13
N GLU A 197 6.26 -29.54 -24.33
CA GLU A 197 5.13 -29.24 -25.21
C GLU A 197 3.79 -29.66 -24.58
N ALA A 198 3.71 -30.84 -23.99
CA ALA A 198 2.52 -31.30 -23.25
C ALA A 198 2.17 -30.39 -22.09
N LEU A 199 3.18 -29.89 -21.33
CA LEU A 199 2.96 -28.90 -20.26
C LEU A 199 2.47 -27.55 -20.80
N ASP A 200 3.00 -27.04 -21.92
CA ASP A 200 2.52 -25.81 -22.54
C ASP A 200 1.06 -25.94 -23.01
N ILE A 201 0.69 -27.07 -23.61
CA ILE A 201 -0.70 -27.36 -24.01
C ILE A 201 -1.61 -27.37 -22.77
N ASN A 202 -1.22 -28.07 -21.71
CA ASN A 202 -1.98 -28.18 -20.47
C ASN A 202 -2.12 -26.82 -19.76
N LEU A 203 -1.10 -25.96 -19.84
CA LEU A 203 -1.13 -24.60 -19.35
C LEU A 203 -2.21 -23.77 -20.09
N LYS A 204 -2.27 -23.86 -21.42
CA LYS A 204 -3.29 -23.20 -22.24
C LYS A 204 -4.69 -23.75 -21.99
N ILE A 205 -4.84 -25.06 -21.76
CA ILE A 205 -6.12 -25.63 -21.32
C ILE A 205 -6.55 -24.99 -19.98
N GLY A 206 -5.64 -24.89 -19.01
CA GLY A 206 -5.91 -24.26 -17.72
C GLY A 206 -6.40 -22.81 -17.83
N GLU A 207 -5.87 -22.05 -18.78
CA GLU A 207 -6.30 -20.68 -19.08
C GLU A 207 -7.72 -20.63 -19.70
N ILE A 208 -8.03 -21.58 -20.58
CA ILE A 208 -9.34 -21.62 -21.27
C ILE A 208 -10.45 -22.01 -20.29
N VAL A 209 -10.25 -23.09 -19.51
CA VAL A 209 -11.33 -23.67 -18.67
C VAL A 209 -11.75 -22.81 -17.48
N GLN A 210 -10.94 -21.82 -17.07
CA GLN A 210 -11.33 -20.89 -16.01
C GLN A 210 -12.62 -20.12 -16.29
N SER A 211 -12.89 -19.83 -17.58
CA SER A 211 -14.09 -19.12 -18.02
C SER A 211 -15.29 -20.06 -18.23
N LEU A 212 -15.07 -21.35 -18.32
CA LEU A 212 -16.09 -22.35 -18.59
C LEU A 212 -16.67 -22.93 -17.29
N ASP A 213 -15.81 -23.64 -16.54
CA ASP A 213 -16.25 -24.32 -15.32
C ASP A 213 -15.17 -24.35 -14.26
N VAL A 214 -15.53 -24.02 -13.01
CA VAL A 214 -14.57 -23.93 -11.88
C VAL A 214 -14.05 -25.30 -11.46
N LYS A 215 -14.88 -26.35 -11.54
CA LYS A 215 -14.49 -27.70 -11.18
C LYS A 215 -13.44 -28.23 -12.16
N THR A 216 -13.73 -28.14 -13.45
CA THR A 216 -12.82 -28.50 -14.55
C THR A 216 -11.48 -27.76 -14.44
N MET A 217 -11.53 -26.46 -14.12
CA MET A 217 -10.34 -25.65 -13.86
C MET A 217 -9.52 -26.18 -12.67
N ALA A 218 -10.17 -26.52 -11.56
CA ALA A 218 -9.49 -27.00 -10.36
C ALA A 218 -8.79 -28.33 -10.61
N GLU A 219 -9.44 -29.25 -11.30
CA GLU A 219 -8.88 -30.57 -11.69
C GLU A 219 -7.68 -30.40 -12.64
N GLN A 220 -7.78 -29.51 -13.62
CA GLN A 220 -6.68 -29.19 -14.54
C GLN A 220 -5.43 -28.70 -13.81
N TRP A 221 -5.57 -27.67 -12.97
CA TRP A 221 -4.43 -27.08 -12.26
C TRP A 221 -3.83 -28.02 -11.21
N LYS A 222 -4.68 -28.86 -10.56
CA LYS A 222 -4.21 -29.88 -9.64
C LYS A 222 -3.30 -30.91 -10.37
N ALA A 223 -3.78 -31.47 -11.47
CA ALA A 223 -3.00 -32.45 -12.24
C ALA A 223 -1.73 -31.81 -12.83
N TYR A 224 -1.84 -30.58 -13.37
CA TYR A 224 -0.68 -29.82 -13.88
C TYR A 224 0.42 -29.68 -12.83
N THR A 225 0.08 -29.28 -11.60
CA THR A 225 1.08 -29.16 -10.53
C THR A 225 1.68 -30.52 -10.13
N MET A 226 0.90 -31.62 -10.14
CA MET A 226 1.41 -32.95 -9.84
C MET A 226 2.40 -33.44 -10.91
N ILE A 227 2.13 -33.17 -12.19
CA ILE A 227 3.04 -33.47 -13.29
C ILE A 227 4.33 -32.62 -13.16
N CYS A 228 4.22 -31.34 -12.85
CA CYS A 228 5.38 -30.50 -12.61
C CYS A 228 6.22 -30.99 -11.42
N ASP A 229 5.59 -31.39 -10.30
CA ASP A 229 6.30 -31.97 -9.14
C ASP A 229 7.05 -33.25 -9.52
N LYS A 230 6.40 -34.16 -10.27
CA LYS A 230 6.98 -35.46 -10.72
C LYS A 230 8.25 -35.25 -11.57
N TYR A 231 8.29 -34.21 -12.38
CA TYR A 231 9.37 -33.96 -13.34
C TYR A 231 10.18 -32.69 -13.04
N SER A 232 10.07 -32.13 -11.84
CA SER A 232 10.66 -30.85 -11.45
C SER A 232 12.16 -30.73 -11.73
N ASN A 233 12.92 -31.80 -11.48
CA ASN A 233 14.37 -31.81 -11.66
C ASN A 233 14.84 -31.53 -13.09
N CYS A 234 14.08 -31.95 -14.11
CA CYS A 234 14.44 -31.70 -15.52
C CYS A 234 13.85 -30.38 -16.08
N LEU A 235 13.00 -29.72 -15.33
CA LEU A 235 12.34 -28.50 -15.74
C LEU A 235 13.03 -27.22 -15.18
N THR A 236 14.07 -27.36 -14.36
CA THR A 236 14.74 -26.27 -13.65
C THR A 236 15.37 -25.21 -14.56
N ASP A 237 15.83 -25.60 -15.75
CA ASP A 237 16.46 -24.75 -16.76
C ASP A 237 15.47 -24.26 -17.84
N LYS A 238 14.18 -24.57 -17.73
CA LYS A 238 13.15 -24.28 -18.73
C LYS A 238 12.26 -23.11 -18.31
N ARG A 239 11.53 -22.58 -19.28
CA ARG A 239 10.63 -21.43 -19.08
C ARG A 239 9.30 -21.80 -18.39
N VAL A 240 9.06 -23.08 -18.12
CA VAL A 240 7.80 -23.58 -17.56
C VAL A 240 7.36 -22.79 -16.31
N TYR A 241 8.31 -22.47 -15.42
CA TYR A 241 8.04 -21.64 -14.25
C TYR A 241 7.52 -20.24 -14.63
N ILE A 242 8.19 -19.59 -15.58
CA ILE A 242 7.84 -18.22 -15.99
C ILE A 242 6.46 -18.18 -16.64
N ASP A 243 6.22 -19.09 -17.59
CA ASP A 243 4.96 -19.12 -18.36
C ASP A 243 3.77 -19.48 -17.45
N CYS A 244 3.98 -20.43 -16.52
CA CYS A 244 2.98 -20.82 -15.52
C CYS A 244 2.66 -19.66 -14.55
N THR A 245 3.68 -19.02 -13.98
CA THR A 245 3.47 -17.91 -13.03
C THR A 245 2.81 -16.70 -13.71
N LYS A 246 3.13 -16.42 -14.97
CA LYS A 246 2.49 -15.37 -15.77
C LYS A 246 0.99 -15.58 -15.86
N ILE A 247 0.55 -16.78 -16.27
CA ILE A 247 -0.88 -17.10 -16.42
C ILE A 247 -1.59 -17.08 -15.07
N LEU A 248 -1.02 -17.72 -14.03
CA LEU A 248 -1.63 -17.71 -12.71
C LEU A 248 -1.77 -16.29 -12.12
N CYS A 249 -0.77 -15.43 -12.30
CA CYS A 249 -0.84 -14.04 -11.85
C CYS A 249 -1.92 -13.24 -12.61
N SER A 250 -2.07 -13.46 -13.93
CA SER A 250 -3.16 -12.87 -14.72
C SER A 250 -4.52 -13.33 -14.21
N MET A 251 -4.70 -14.65 -14.02
CA MET A 251 -5.95 -15.22 -13.50
C MET A 251 -6.35 -14.61 -12.15
N VAL A 252 -5.41 -14.46 -11.22
CA VAL A 252 -5.66 -13.81 -9.93
C VAL A 252 -6.08 -12.35 -10.13
N THR A 253 -5.34 -11.61 -10.94
CA THR A 253 -5.60 -10.19 -11.19
C THR A 253 -6.97 -9.98 -11.81
N ASP A 254 -7.36 -10.80 -12.78
CA ASP A 254 -8.63 -10.66 -13.49
C ASP A 254 -9.83 -11.03 -12.58
N ASN A 255 -9.72 -12.10 -11.80
CA ASN A 255 -10.75 -12.44 -10.81
C ASN A 255 -10.88 -11.39 -9.70
N VAL A 256 -9.76 -10.78 -9.25
CA VAL A 256 -9.82 -9.67 -8.30
C VAL A 256 -10.46 -8.44 -8.92
N LYS A 257 -10.20 -8.12 -10.19
CA LYS A 257 -10.87 -7.03 -10.91
C LYS A 257 -12.39 -7.24 -10.95
N ILE A 258 -12.85 -8.43 -11.36
CA ILE A 258 -14.28 -8.78 -11.38
C ILE A 258 -14.90 -8.60 -9.99
N ALA A 259 -14.23 -9.07 -8.93
CA ALA A 259 -14.73 -8.93 -7.57
C ALA A 259 -14.80 -7.46 -7.08
N LEU A 260 -13.96 -6.57 -7.64
CA LEU A 260 -13.91 -5.15 -7.26
C LEU A 260 -14.85 -4.27 -8.07
N GLU A 261 -15.39 -4.73 -9.19
CA GLU A 261 -16.33 -3.97 -10.02
C GLU A 261 -17.53 -3.47 -9.19
N GLU A 262 -18.07 -2.34 -9.61
CA GLU A 262 -19.25 -1.77 -9.00
C GLU A 262 -20.51 -2.51 -9.51
N ASN A 263 -21.47 -2.74 -8.62
CA ASN A 263 -22.75 -3.38 -8.92
C ASN A 263 -22.71 -4.85 -9.38
N GLN A 264 -21.61 -5.57 -9.10
CA GLN A 264 -21.57 -7.01 -9.33
C GLN A 264 -22.48 -7.77 -8.36
N GLU A 265 -23.08 -8.84 -8.84
CA GLU A 265 -23.86 -9.77 -8.00
C GLU A 265 -22.98 -10.41 -6.93
N GLU A 266 -23.50 -10.53 -5.71
CA GLU A 266 -22.76 -11.12 -4.58
C GLU A 266 -22.26 -12.54 -4.87
N LYS A 267 -23.02 -13.35 -5.63
CA LYS A 267 -22.63 -14.71 -6.05
C LYS A 267 -21.38 -14.67 -6.94
N ILE A 268 -21.32 -13.76 -7.92
CA ILE A 268 -20.18 -13.60 -8.82
C ILE A 268 -18.95 -13.16 -8.03
N VAL A 269 -19.12 -12.18 -7.14
CA VAL A 269 -18.04 -11.69 -6.26
C VAL A 269 -17.47 -12.83 -5.42
N LEU A 270 -18.31 -13.61 -4.74
CA LEU A 270 -17.86 -14.73 -3.90
C LEU A 270 -17.18 -15.82 -4.72
N ARG A 271 -17.71 -16.15 -5.92
CA ARG A 271 -17.08 -17.10 -6.84
C ARG A 271 -15.69 -16.62 -7.26
N SER A 272 -15.57 -15.37 -7.71
CA SER A 272 -14.28 -14.80 -8.13
C SER A 272 -13.25 -14.79 -7.00
N LEU A 273 -13.66 -14.46 -5.77
CA LEU A 273 -12.77 -14.52 -4.60
C LEU A 273 -12.33 -15.94 -4.25
N LYS A 274 -13.22 -16.94 -4.37
CA LYS A 274 -12.87 -18.37 -4.16
C LYS A 274 -11.89 -18.87 -5.23
N VAL A 275 -12.13 -18.53 -6.51
CA VAL A 275 -11.22 -18.84 -7.61
C VAL A 275 -9.86 -18.21 -7.37
N THR A 276 -9.82 -16.95 -6.93
CA THR A 276 -8.59 -16.26 -6.56
C THR A 276 -7.82 -17.00 -5.46
N SER A 277 -8.52 -17.40 -4.39
CA SER A 277 -7.91 -18.16 -3.29
C SER A 277 -7.30 -19.47 -3.75
N PHE A 278 -8.01 -20.21 -4.59
CA PHE A 278 -7.53 -21.45 -5.20
C PHE A 278 -6.29 -21.19 -6.07
N THR A 279 -6.36 -20.24 -6.99
CA THR A 279 -5.25 -19.92 -7.90
C THR A 279 -3.99 -19.47 -7.15
N LEU A 280 -4.14 -18.71 -6.05
CA LEU A 280 -3.01 -18.33 -5.19
C LEU A 280 -2.36 -19.54 -4.48
N LYS A 281 -3.15 -20.55 -4.09
CA LYS A 281 -2.61 -21.79 -3.52
C LYS A 281 -1.83 -22.58 -4.57
N ILE A 282 -2.33 -22.64 -5.80
CA ILE A 282 -1.62 -23.27 -6.94
C ILE A 282 -0.32 -22.50 -7.22
N LEU A 283 -0.36 -21.18 -7.26
CA LEU A 283 0.83 -20.34 -7.47
C LEU A 283 1.88 -20.60 -6.39
N LEU A 284 1.49 -20.66 -5.13
CA LEU A 284 2.39 -20.97 -4.01
C LEU A 284 3.03 -22.36 -4.20
N ARG A 285 2.24 -23.36 -4.60
CA ARG A 285 2.74 -24.71 -4.86
C ARG A 285 3.76 -24.71 -6.01
N VAL A 286 3.46 -24.05 -7.13
CA VAL A 286 4.38 -23.91 -8.26
C VAL A 286 5.68 -23.24 -7.83
N CYS A 287 5.61 -22.16 -7.03
CA CYS A 287 6.80 -21.49 -6.50
C CYS A 287 7.66 -22.45 -5.63
N ASN A 288 7.03 -23.31 -4.85
CA ASN A 288 7.73 -24.30 -4.02
C ASN A 288 8.35 -25.42 -4.86
N THR A 289 7.62 -25.96 -5.83
CA THR A 289 8.12 -26.98 -6.77
C THR A 289 9.36 -26.48 -7.51
N PHE A 290 9.33 -25.23 -7.96
CA PHE A 290 10.43 -24.62 -8.71
C PHE A 290 11.37 -23.77 -7.85
N LYS A 291 11.45 -24.02 -6.55
CA LYS A 291 12.31 -23.24 -5.63
C LYS A 291 13.77 -23.16 -6.10
N HIS A 292 14.28 -24.24 -6.71
CA HIS A 292 15.66 -24.35 -7.21
C HIS A 292 15.80 -24.07 -8.72
N ALA A 293 14.77 -23.56 -9.39
CA ALA A 293 14.84 -23.23 -10.80
C ALA A 293 15.92 -22.15 -11.07
N VAL A 294 16.71 -22.39 -12.12
CA VAL A 294 17.77 -21.47 -12.56
C VAL A 294 17.16 -20.26 -13.27
N VAL A 295 16.19 -20.52 -14.13
CA VAL A 295 15.50 -19.47 -14.93
C VAL A 295 14.25 -19.05 -14.19
N LYS A 296 14.33 -17.91 -13.50
CA LYS A 296 13.20 -17.26 -12.78
C LYS A 296 13.05 -15.83 -13.19
N ASP A 297 11.80 -15.43 -13.44
CA ASP A 297 11.36 -14.04 -13.61
C ASP A 297 10.25 -13.76 -12.60
N TYR A 298 10.47 -12.79 -11.75
CA TYR A 298 9.52 -12.37 -10.72
C TYR A 298 8.67 -11.16 -11.12
N SER A 299 8.81 -10.64 -12.33
CA SER A 299 8.10 -9.44 -12.78
C SER A 299 6.59 -9.56 -12.60
N HIS A 300 5.99 -10.66 -13.06
CA HIS A 300 4.55 -10.89 -12.96
C HIS A 300 4.07 -11.06 -11.50
N ILE A 301 4.88 -11.74 -10.68
CA ILE A 301 4.57 -11.92 -9.24
C ILE A 301 4.66 -10.56 -8.52
N VAL A 302 5.69 -9.76 -8.77
CA VAL A 302 5.83 -8.43 -8.14
C VAL A 302 4.67 -7.50 -8.55
N GLU A 303 4.27 -7.52 -9.82
CA GLU A 303 3.10 -6.76 -10.28
C GLU A 303 1.81 -7.22 -9.59
N LEU A 304 1.60 -8.53 -9.45
CA LEU A 304 0.47 -9.08 -8.68
C LEU A 304 0.50 -8.62 -7.22
N LEU A 305 1.67 -8.73 -6.57
CA LEU A 305 1.84 -8.30 -5.18
C LEU A 305 1.52 -6.81 -5.01
N ILE A 306 2.02 -5.94 -5.90
CA ILE A 306 1.70 -4.51 -5.91
C ILE A 306 0.19 -4.29 -6.04
N TYR A 307 -0.45 -4.99 -6.98
CA TYR A 307 -1.88 -4.84 -7.24
C TYR A 307 -2.74 -5.27 -6.04
N VAL A 308 -2.40 -6.39 -5.39
CA VAL A 308 -3.13 -6.85 -4.20
C VAL A 308 -2.90 -5.91 -3.01
N HIS A 309 -1.67 -5.43 -2.81
CA HIS A 309 -1.39 -4.49 -1.72
C HIS A 309 -2.10 -3.14 -1.89
N LEU A 310 -2.29 -2.68 -3.14
CA LEU A 310 -3.12 -1.52 -3.43
C LEU A 310 -4.59 -1.72 -3.01
N ASN A 311 -5.07 -2.95 -3.00
CA ASN A 311 -6.45 -3.30 -2.63
C ASN A 311 -6.56 -3.91 -1.21
N ASN A 312 -5.69 -3.51 -0.28
CA ASN A 312 -5.76 -3.96 1.11
C ASN A 312 -6.96 -3.39 1.88
N GLU A 313 -7.19 -3.86 3.11
CA GLU A 313 -8.30 -3.44 3.97
C GLU A 313 -8.43 -1.92 4.10
N ALA A 314 -7.32 -1.19 4.33
CA ALA A 314 -7.33 0.26 4.49
C ALA A 314 -7.78 0.97 3.21
N CYS A 315 -7.28 0.53 2.06
CA CYS A 315 -7.63 1.10 0.75
C CYS A 315 -9.06 0.72 0.34
N LEU A 316 -9.47 -0.53 0.55
CA LEU A 316 -10.84 -0.98 0.27
C LEU A 316 -11.88 -0.20 1.08
N HIS A 317 -11.59 0.07 2.36
CA HIS A 317 -12.48 0.84 3.22
C HIS A 317 -12.50 2.34 2.84
N THR A 318 -11.33 2.96 2.77
CA THR A 318 -11.22 4.43 2.65
C THR A 318 -11.40 4.91 1.22
N MET A 319 -10.80 4.23 0.23
CA MET A 319 -10.79 4.67 -1.16
C MET A 319 -11.98 4.11 -1.96
N ARG A 320 -12.40 2.88 -1.68
CA ARG A 320 -13.46 2.18 -2.44
C ARG A 320 -14.79 2.06 -1.70
N GLY A 321 -14.88 2.43 -0.42
CA GLY A 321 -16.11 2.37 0.36
C GLY A 321 -16.73 0.98 0.48
N LYS A 322 -15.93 -0.10 0.32
CA LYS A 322 -16.47 -1.47 0.36
C LYS A 322 -16.93 -1.83 1.77
N PRO A 323 -18.04 -2.57 1.92
CA PRO A 323 -18.59 -2.95 3.23
C PRO A 323 -17.68 -3.96 3.96
N ALA A 324 -17.77 -4.01 5.30
CA ALA A 324 -16.96 -4.88 6.14
C ALA A 324 -17.08 -6.38 5.77
N LYS A 325 -18.26 -6.85 5.35
CA LYS A 325 -18.47 -8.24 4.88
C LYS A 325 -17.59 -8.55 3.66
N PHE A 326 -17.55 -7.64 2.69
CA PHE A 326 -16.69 -7.79 1.51
C PHE A 326 -15.22 -7.80 1.90
N ILE A 327 -14.79 -6.86 2.76
CA ILE A 327 -13.40 -6.74 3.22
C ILE A 327 -12.94 -8.03 3.92
N ASN A 328 -13.78 -8.60 4.79
CA ASN A 328 -13.47 -9.86 5.47
C ASN A 328 -13.32 -11.02 4.47
N ASN A 329 -14.21 -11.12 3.48
CA ASN A 329 -14.10 -12.13 2.43
C ASN A 329 -12.85 -11.94 1.58
N PHE A 330 -12.52 -10.69 1.25
CA PHE A 330 -11.31 -10.34 0.51
C PHE A 330 -10.05 -10.70 1.30
N ASN A 331 -10.00 -10.37 2.58
CA ASN A 331 -8.87 -10.72 3.45
C ASN A 331 -8.65 -12.23 3.51
N ASN A 332 -9.71 -13.00 3.69
CA ASN A 332 -9.60 -14.47 3.80
C ASN A 332 -9.19 -15.14 2.49
N ASN A 333 -9.68 -14.65 1.36
CA ASN A 333 -9.48 -15.31 0.06
C ASN A 333 -8.33 -14.74 -0.77
N VAL A 334 -7.89 -13.49 -0.50
CA VAL A 334 -6.84 -12.81 -1.29
C VAL A 334 -5.68 -12.40 -0.41
N THR A 335 -5.91 -11.54 0.59
CA THR A 335 -4.82 -10.93 1.38
C THR A 335 -4.03 -11.96 2.17
N ASN A 336 -4.72 -12.88 2.88
CA ASN A 336 -4.04 -13.92 3.67
C ASN A 336 -3.24 -14.90 2.80
N PRO A 337 -3.78 -15.47 1.70
CA PRO A 337 -2.99 -16.29 0.78
C PRO A 337 -1.78 -15.56 0.16
N VAL A 338 -1.95 -14.28 -0.21
CA VAL A 338 -0.83 -13.47 -0.74
C VAL A 338 0.23 -13.22 0.33
N SER A 339 -0.17 -13.03 1.59
CA SER A 339 0.78 -12.88 2.70
C SER A 339 1.61 -14.15 2.91
N LEU A 340 1.01 -15.34 2.75
CA LEU A 340 1.72 -16.62 2.81
C LEU A 340 2.68 -16.78 1.62
N LEU A 341 2.23 -16.44 0.42
CA LEU A 341 3.07 -16.44 -0.78
C LEU A 341 4.29 -15.52 -0.59
N LEU A 342 4.08 -14.31 -0.10
CA LEU A 342 5.15 -13.35 0.17
C LEU A 342 6.11 -13.88 1.23
N ALA A 343 5.60 -14.47 2.32
CA ALA A 343 6.42 -15.02 3.40
C ALA A 343 7.35 -16.14 2.92
N GLU A 344 6.94 -16.94 1.95
CA GLU A 344 7.77 -17.97 1.35
C GLU A 344 8.79 -17.38 0.38
N LEU A 345 8.34 -16.48 -0.51
CA LEU A 345 9.17 -15.94 -1.58
C LEU A 345 10.21 -14.91 -1.10
N VAL A 346 10.00 -14.23 0.02
CA VAL A 346 10.96 -13.26 0.61
C VAL A 346 12.33 -13.89 0.90
N MET A 347 12.39 -15.24 0.99
CA MET A 347 13.66 -15.96 1.15
C MET A 347 14.48 -16.03 -0.15
N ASP A 348 13.92 -15.68 -1.30
CA ASP A 348 14.63 -15.66 -2.57
C ASP A 348 15.18 -14.27 -2.88
N GLU A 349 16.52 -14.14 -2.90
CA GLU A 349 17.20 -12.88 -3.15
C GLU A 349 16.84 -12.28 -4.52
N LYS A 350 16.52 -13.11 -5.51
CA LYS A 350 16.10 -12.61 -6.83
C LYS A 350 14.79 -11.84 -6.74
N LEU A 351 13.78 -12.32 -5.96
CA LEU A 351 12.55 -11.56 -5.75
C LEU A 351 12.84 -10.21 -5.11
N LEU A 352 13.64 -10.19 -4.05
CA LEU A 352 14.00 -8.96 -3.36
C LEU A 352 14.72 -7.99 -4.32
N THR A 353 15.55 -8.52 -5.21
CA THR A 353 16.22 -7.72 -6.25
C THR A 353 15.23 -7.06 -7.20
N TYR A 354 14.18 -7.76 -7.62
CA TYR A 354 13.10 -7.17 -8.41
C TYR A 354 12.37 -6.06 -7.65
N ILE A 355 12.12 -6.25 -6.34
CA ILE A 355 11.38 -5.27 -5.53
C ILE A 355 12.22 -4.00 -5.31
N TRP A 356 13.48 -4.10 -4.84
CA TRP A 356 14.27 -2.89 -4.53
C TRP A 356 14.79 -2.14 -5.75
N ASN A 357 14.89 -2.81 -6.92
CA ASN A 357 15.22 -2.18 -8.19
C ASN A 357 13.98 -1.75 -8.99
N TYR A 358 12.79 -1.81 -8.38
CA TYR A 358 11.55 -1.42 -9.06
C TYR A 358 11.63 0.03 -9.55
N ASN A 359 11.40 0.26 -10.86
CA ASN A 359 11.56 1.57 -11.45
C ASN A 359 10.35 2.48 -11.15
N ILE A 360 10.48 3.30 -10.12
CA ILE A 360 9.44 4.22 -9.68
C ILE A 360 9.16 5.31 -10.72
N ASN A 361 10.18 5.73 -11.49
CA ASN A 361 10.04 6.81 -12.47
C ASN A 361 9.18 6.42 -13.69
N GLU A 362 8.99 5.13 -13.94
CA GLU A 362 8.11 4.61 -14.98
C GLU A 362 6.66 4.43 -14.54
N ILE A 363 6.34 4.73 -13.29
CA ILE A 363 4.98 4.59 -12.77
C ILE A 363 4.10 5.68 -13.37
N ARG A 364 3.32 5.32 -14.40
CA ARG A 364 2.37 6.24 -15.06
C ARG A 364 1.07 6.45 -14.26
N LYS A 365 0.73 5.53 -13.35
CA LYS A 365 -0.48 5.60 -12.50
C LYS A 365 -0.05 5.88 -11.06
N GLU A 366 -0.51 6.98 -10.52
CA GLU A 366 -0.23 7.37 -9.14
C GLU A 366 -0.58 6.27 -8.13
N ASP A 367 -1.74 5.60 -8.31
CA ASP A 367 -2.18 4.50 -7.43
C ASP A 367 -1.15 3.38 -7.29
N LYS A 368 -0.39 3.07 -8.33
CA LYS A 368 0.59 2.00 -8.31
C LYS A 368 1.72 2.26 -7.32
N LEU A 369 2.11 3.53 -7.13
CA LEU A 369 3.10 3.92 -6.13
C LEU A 369 2.65 3.54 -4.71
N LEU A 370 1.37 3.77 -4.38
CA LEU A 370 0.81 3.33 -3.10
C LEU A 370 0.93 1.81 -2.91
N GLY A 371 0.63 1.04 -3.96
CA GLY A 371 0.81 -0.41 -3.95
C GLY A 371 2.25 -0.84 -3.65
N VAL A 372 3.24 -0.15 -4.24
CA VAL A 372 4.68 -0.39 -3.99
C VAL A 372 5.05 -0.08 -2.53
N ILE A 373 4.60 1.07 -1.99
CA ILE A 373 4.85 1.45 -0.60
C ILE A 373 4.32 0.36 0.36
N LEU A 374 3.10 -0.10 0.13
CA LEU A 374 2.44 -1.10 0.98
C LEU A 374 3.09 -2.49 0.84
N LEU A 375 3.55 -2.83 -0.35
CA LEU A 375 4.35 -4.04 -0.57
C LEU A 375 5.67 -3.97 0.19
N VAL A 376 6.40 -2.85 0.11
CA VAL A 376 7.67 -2.66 0.85
C VAL A 376 7.45 -2.81 2.35
N VAL A 377 6.40 -2.20 2.90
CA VAL A 377 6.05 -2.38 4.32
C VAL A 377 5.77 -3.85 4.65
N SER A 378 5.05 -4.57 3.78
CA SER A 378 4.75 -5.99 3.99
C SER A 378 6.00 -6.88 3.91
N VAL A 379 6.93 -6.56 2.99
CA VAL A 379 8.24 -7.22 2.93
C VAL A 379 9.04 -6.99 4.21
N ILE A 380 9.08 -5.76 4.72
CA ILE A 380 9.77 -5.43 5.99
C ILE A 380 9.16 -6.22 7.15
N LYS A 381 7.83 -6.33 7.24
CA LYS A 381 7.14 -7.13 8.26
C LYS A 381 7.57 -8.59 8.28
N VAL A 382 7.89 -9.16 7.12
CA VAL A 382 8.35 -10.54 7.00
C VAL A 382 9.85 -10.67 7.25
N LEU A 383 10.65 -9.70 6.77
CA LEU A 383 12.12 -9.74 6.89
C LEU A 383 12.61 -9.50 8.31
N VAL A 384 12.01 -8.57 9.04
CA VAL A 384 12.51 -8.18 10.37
C VAL A 384 12.53 -9.36 11.36
N PRO A 385 11.45 -10.17 11.52
CA PRO A 385 11.50 -11.36 12.37
C PRO A 385 12.53 -12.39 11.91
N LYS A 386 12.64 -12.62 10.59
CA LYS A 386 13.56 -13.63 10.01
C LYS A 386 15.03 -13.20 10.07
N SER A 387 15.31 -11.91 10.16
CA SER A 387 16.68 -11.39 10.29
C SER A 387 17.33 -11.73 11.64
N ALA A 388 16.54 -12.07 12.65
CA ALA A 388 17.04 -12.52 13.94
C ALA A 388 17.73 -13.91 13.85
N ASP A 389 17.37 -14.73 12.86
CA ASP A 389 17.92 -16.08 12.70
C ASP A 389 19.28 -16.13 11.97
N HIS A 390 19.93 -14.99 11.71
CA HIS A 390 21.24 -14.85 11.03
C HIS A 390 21.37 -15.60 9.68
N SER A 391 20.29 -16.18 9.16
CA SER A 391 20.31 -17.00 7.95
C SER A 391 20.24 -16.20 6.65
N LEU A 392 19.84 -14.93 6.72
CA LEU A 392 19.61 -14.06 5.58
C LEU A 392 20.55 -12.86 5.58
N ASN A 393 21.51 -12.87 4.68
CA ASN A 393 22.37 -11.70 4.41
C ASN A 393 21.75 -10.78 3.35
N VAL A 394 20.55 -10.23 3.65
CA VAL A 394 19.84 -9.32 2.73
C VAL A 394 20.36 -7.89 2.92
N PRO A 395 20.76 -7.18 1.86
CA PRO A 395 21.21 -5.78 1.94
C PRO A 395 20.05 -4.83 2.23
N LYS A 396 19.74 -4.62 3.51
CA LYS A 396 18.56 -3.86 4.00
C LYS A 396 18.60 -2.39 3.58
N HIS A 397 19.79 -1.82 3.40
CA HIS A 397 19.96 -0.45 2.89
C HIS A 397 19.33 -0.23 1.49
N LYS A 398 19.14 -1.29 0.68
CA LYS A 398 18.46 -1.20 -0.61
C LYS A 398 16.98 -0.80 -0.45
N PHE A 399 16.31 -1.33 0.58
CA PHE A 399 14.93 -0.93 0.90
C PHE A 399 14.86 0.52 1.39
N ILE A 400 15.85 0.96 2.15
CA ILE A 400 15.95 2.38 2.55
C ILE A 400 16.05 3.28 1.32
N ASN A 401 16.93 2.95 0.38
CA ASN A 401 17.07 3.71 -0.86
C ASN A 401 15.75 3.76 -1.64
N LEU A 402 15.04 2.63 -1.74
CA LEU A 402 13.74 2.57 -2.39
C LEU A 402 12.71 3.46 -1.66
N ILE A 403 12.62 3.41 -0.32
CA ILE A 403 11.71 4.24 0.46
C ILE A 403 11.98 5.73 0.18
N TYR A 404 13.25 6.15 0.27
CA TYR A 404 13.61 7.56 0.03
C TYR A 404 13.37 8.01 -1.41
N SER A 405 13.43 7.12 -2.38
CA SER A 405 13.08 7.47 -3.78
C SER A 405 11.57 7.65 -3.99
N MET A 406 10.73 7.01 -3.15
CA MET A 406 9.27 7.14 -3.20
C MET A 406 8.75 8.41 -2.50
N LEU A 407 9.39 8.82 -1.39
CA LEU A 407 8.88 9.88 -0.51
C LEU A 407 8.49 11.19 -1.22
N PRO A 408 9.24 11.73 -2.20
CA PRO A 408 8.87 12.97 -2.88
C PRO A 408 7.49 12.93 -3.55
N ASN A 409 7.03 11.75 -3.95
CA ASN A 409 5.75 11.55 -4.64
C ASN A 409 4.62 11.06 -3.71
N CYS A 410 4.87 10.99 -2.38
CA CYS A 410 3.91 10.42 -1.42
C CYS A 410 2.92 11.42 -0.82
N HIS A 411 3.01 12.71 -1.12
CA HIS A 411 2.21 13.78 -0.47
C HIS A 411 0.70 13.54 -0.58
N ILE A 412 0.21 13.02 -1.70
CA ILE A 412 -1.20 12.70 -1.91
C ILE A 412 -1.65 11.62 -0.93
N TRP A 413 -0.88 10.54 -0.82
CA TRP A 413 -1.23 9.35 -0.04
C TRP A 413 -1.20 9.60 1.47
N PHE A 414 -0.32 10.45 1.95
CA PHE A 414 -0.29 10.83 3.37
C PHE A 414 -1.51 11.66 3.80
N ASN A 415 -2.16 12.37 2.86
CA ASN A 415 -3.30 13.22 3.12
C ASN A 415 -4.68 12.55 2.95
N ILE A 416 -4.76 11.36 2.33
CA ILE A 416 -6.05 10.68 2.07
C ILE A 416 -6.68 10.13 3.36
N GLY A 417 -5.93 10.00 4.44
CA GLY A 417 -6.46 9.52 5.73
C GLY A 417 -6.61 8.00 5.79
N LEU A 418 -5.77 7.26 5.08
CA LEU A 418 -5.67 5.80 5.20
C LEU A 418 -5.37 5.42 6.65
N LYS A 419 -6.09 4.41 7.17
CA LYS A 419 -5.96 3.94 8.55
C LYS A 419 -5.51 2.49 8.57
N PHE A 420 -4.34 2.26 9.16
CA PHE A 420 -3.77 0.94 9.36
C PHE A 420 -3.95 0.51 10.80
N LYS A 421 -4.32 -0.76 11.03
CA LYS A 421 -4.39 -1.34 12.36
C LYS A 421 -2.99 -1.71 12.84
N CYS A 422 -2.61 -1.19 14.01
CA CYS A 422 -1.38 -1.55 14.70
C CYS A 422 -1.75 -2.25 16.01
N GLU A 423 -1.18 -3.42 16.25
CA GLU A 423 -1.39 -4.18 17.48
C GLU A 423 -0.49 -3.62 18.59
N LYS A 424 -1.05 -3.33 19.75
CA LYS A 424 -0.30 -2.96 20.95
C LYS A 424 0.04 -4.21 21.77
N ALA A 425 1.05 -4.10 22.65
CA ALA A 425 1.50 -5.17 23.55
C ALA A 425 0.37 -5.79 24.41
N ASN A 426 -0.70 -5.04 24.66
CA ASN A 426 -1.90 -5.50 25.40
C ASN A 426 -3.01 -6.03 24.48
N ARG A 427 -2.72 -6.37 23.23
CA ARG A 427 -3.67 -6.80 22.19
C ARG A 427 -4.76 -5.78 21.84
N GLN A 428 -4.62 -4.54 22.23
CA GLN A 428 -5.49 -3.46 21.77
C GLN A 428 -5.00 -2.94 20.41
N TYR A 429 -5.93 -2.72 19.48
CA TYR A 429 -5.61 -2.15 18.19
C TYR A 429 -5.69 -0.63 18.23
N GLN A 430 -4.66 0.01 17.72
CA GLN A 430 -4.63 1.44 17.44
C GLN A 430 -4.56 1.65 15.94
N THR A 431 -5.20 2.70 15.45
CA THR A 431 -5.12 3.07 14.04
C THR A 431 -4.05 4.15 13.85
N CYS A 432 -3.19 3.97 12.86
CA CYS A 432 -2.18 4.95 12.44
C CYS A 432 -2.36 5.32 10.96
N GLY A 433 -1.82 6.46 10.56
CA GLY A 433 -1.78 6.89 9.16
C GLY A 433 -0.70 6.17 8.35
N LEU A 434 -0.67 6.41 7.03
CA LEU A 434 0.33 5.79 6.15
C LEU A 434 1.76 6.23 6.49
N PHE A 435 1.94 7.52 6.83
CA PHE A 435 3.26 8.06 7.18
C PHE A 435 3.84 7.37 8.42
N GLU A 436 3.07 7.28 9.49
CA GLU A 436 3.46 6.62 10.74
C GLU A 436 3.67 5.12 10.51
N HIS A 437 2.81 4.51 9.67
CA HIS A 437 2.93 3.09 9.33
C HIS A 437 4.25 2.79 8.62
N LEU A 438 4.62 3.59 7.61
CA LEU A 438 5.88 3.46 6.90
C LEU A 438 7.08 3.74 7.83
N LEU A 439 7.01 4.82 8.62
CA LEU A 439 8.08 5.22 9.53
C LEU A 439 8.39 4.15 10.58
N THR A 440 7.35 3.57 11.19
CA THR A 440 7.49 2.54 12.23
C THR A 440 8.16 1.28 11.67
N HIS A 441 7.75 0.82 10.48
CA HIS A 441 8.35 -0.35 9.87
C HIS A 441 9.77 -0.10 9.37
N THR A 442 10.04 1.13 8.88
CA THR A 442 11.41 1.53 8.54
C THR A 442 12.31 1.51 9.78
N LEU A 443 11.83 2.03 10.92
CA LEU A 443 12.58 1.94 12.16
C LEU A 443 12.86 0.48 12.56
N ALA A 444 11.86 -0.39 12.49
CA ALA A 444 12.02 -1.81 12.78
C ALA A 444 13.06 -2.48 11.85
N LEU A 445 13.11 -2.11 10.57
CA LEU A 445 14.14 -2.57 9.65
C LEU A 445 15.53 -2.09 10.09
N VAL A 446 15.66 -0.81 10.47
CA VAL A 446 16.92 -0.20 10.90
C VAL A 446 17.51 -0.90 12.13
N THR A 447 16.68 -1.35 13.07
CA THR A 447 17.17 -2.08 14.26
C THR A 447 17.84 -3.42 13.94
N THR A 448 17.66 -3.94 12.74
CA THR A 448 18.27 -5.19 12.26
C THR A 448 19.45 -4.97 11.33
N MET A 449 19.87 -3.72 11.08
CA MET A 449 20.96 -3.36 10.17
C MET A 449 22.35 -3.58 10.79
N THR A 450 23.31 -3.86 9.93
CA THR A 450 24.73 -3.88 10.30
C THR A 450 25.27 -2.45 10.46
N THR A 451 26.43 -2.30 11.11
CA THR A 451 27.10 -0.99 11.27
C THR A 451 27.38 -0.31 9.94
N GLU A 452 27.77 -1.07 8.93
CA GLU A 452 28.02 -0.54 7.58
C GLU A 452 26.73 0.00 6.93
N GLU A 453 25.62 -0.71 7.07
CA GLU A 453 24.32 -0.29 6.57
C GLU A 453 23.79 0.95 7.32
N ILE A 454 24.06 1.06 8.63
CA ILE A 454 23.72 2.25 9.41
C ILE A 454 24.49 3.47 8.91
N ASN A 455 25.76 3.33 8.56
CA ASN A 455 26.56 4.42 7.98
C ASN A 455 25.96 4.91 6.64
N ILE A 456 25.46 3.98 5.81
CA ILE A 456 24.75 4.33 4.56
C ILE A 456 23.44 5.06 4.87
N LEU A 457 22.68 4.61 5.87
CA LEU A 457 21.46 5.25 6.33
C LEU A 457 21.73 6.67 6.83
N GLU A 458 22.73 6.87 7.70
CA GLU A 458 23.10 8.19 8.22
C GLU A 458 23.41 9.17 7.10
N LYS A 459 24.23 8.73 6.13
CA LYS A 459 24.52 9.53 4.95
C LYS A 459 23.24 9.91 4.21
N LYS A 460 22.31 8.96 4.00
CA LYS A 460 21.04 9.20 3.32
C LYS A 460 20.13 10.16 4.08
N MET A 461 20.09 10.05 5.41
CA MET A 461 19.33 10.98 6.26
C MET A 461 19.89 12.41 6.18
N VAL A 462 21.22 12.56 6.23
CA VAL A 462 21.86 13.88 6.07
C VAL A 462 21.58 14.47 4.68
N GLU A 463 21.75 13.69 3.62
CA GLU A 463 21.44 14.11 2.25
C GLU A 463 19.98 14.60 2.12
N SER A 464 19.05 13.91 2.77
CA SER A 464 17.63 14.25 2.72
C SER A 464 17.31 15.52 3.52
N VAL A 465 17.90 15.69 4.70
CA VAL A 465 17.72 16.91 5.52
C VAL A 465 18.34 18.12 4.82
N LEU A 466 19.47 17.95 4.12
CA LEU A 466 20.10 18.99 3.32
C LEU A 466 19.55 19.09 1.89
N GLY A 467 18.56 18.30 1.55
CA GLY A 467 17.86 18.30 0.26
C GLY A 467 16.76 19.38 0.20
N THR A 468 16.11 19.44 -0.96
CA THR A 468 14.99 20.36 -1.21
C THR A 468 13.62 19.73 -0.93
N ASP A 469 13.54 18.40 -0.86
CA ASP A 469 12.29 17.69 -0.63
C ASP A 469 11.89 17.69 0.85
N CYS A 470 10.78 18.34 1.14
CA CYS A 470 10.25 18.50 2.48
C CYS A 470 9.83 17.16 3.12
N LEU A 471 9.24 16.24 2.35
CA LEU A 471 8.76 14.96 2.90
C LEU A 471 9.92 14.06 3.30
N SER A 472 10.95 13.95 2.46
CA SER A 472 12.16 13.19 2.78
C SER A 472 12.88 13.76 3.99
N ALA A 473 12.96 15.09 4.09
CA ALA A 473 13.56 15.76 5.24
C ALA A 473 12.75 15.50 6.54
N MET A 474 11.43 15.63 6.47
CA MET A 474 10.55 15.38 7.60
C MET A 474 10.58 13.90 8.04
N PHE A 475 10.60 12.96 7.08
CA PHE A 475 10.74 11.55 7.37
C PHE A 475 12.07 11.25 8.07
N SER A 476 13.19 11.80 7.55
CA SER A 476 14.51 11.66 8.15
C SER A 476 14.56 12.22 9.58
N ALA A 477 14.03 13.41 9.80
CA ALA A 477 14.00 14.04 11.13
C ALA A 477 13.19 13.20 12.14
N ASN A 478 12.06 12.63 11.72
CA ASN A 478 11.25 11.76 12.56
C ASN A 478 11.97 10.42 12.83
N LEU A 479 12.53 9.79 11.78
CA LEU A 479 13.29 8.55 11.93
C LEU A 479 14.49 8.76 12.88
N TRP A 480 15.23 9.86 12.71
CA TRP A 480 16.37 10.21 13.58
C TRP A 480 15.94 10.41 15.03
N THR A 481 14.83 11.10 15.25
CA THR A 481 14.27 11.30 16.60
C THR A 481 13.93 9.97 17.26
N LEU A 482 13.35 9.03 16.52
CA LEU A 482 13.02 7.71 17.04
C LEU A 482 14.28 6.86 17.31
N LEU A 483 15.28 6.92 16.41
CA LEU A 483 16.58 6.27 16.62
C LEU A 483 17.30 6.82 17.86
N ALA A 484 17.24 8.14 18.08
CA ALA A 484 17.82 8.77 19.27
C ALA A 484 17.23 8.26 20.57
N ARG A 485 15.96 7.85 20.58
CA ARG A 485 15.29 7.32 21.78
C ARG A 485 15.67 5.87 22.12
N ILE A 486 16.01 5.08 21.10
CA ILE A 486 16.39 3.68 21.27
C ILE A 486 17.92 3.48 21.31
N SER A 487 18.71 4.50 20.97
CA SER A 487 20.16 4.47 20.95
C SER A 487 20.78 4.93 22.27
N ASN A 488 22.08 4.72 22.42
CA ASN A 488 22.81 5.21 23.59
C ASN A 488 22.99 6.75 23.57
N ARG A 489 23.22 7.31 24.76
CA ARG A 489 23.43 8.78 24.94
C ARG A 489 24.56 9.34 24.08
N GLN A 490 25.65 8.60 23.92
CA GLN A 490 26.83 9.05 23.15
C GLN A 490 26.49 9.21 21.66
N PHE A 491 25.67 8.31 21.10
CA PHE A 491 25.22 8.41 19.72
C PHE A 491 24.49 9.74 19.49
N LEU A 492 23.49 10.05 20.34
CA LEU A 492 22.69 11.27 20.20
C LEU A 492 23.55 12.53 20.35
N LEU A 493 24.47 12.57 21.31
CA LEU A 493 25.41 13.69 21.50
C LEU A 493 26.26 13.90 20.25
N THR A 494 26.81 12.84 19.69
CA THR A 494 27.65 12.89 18.49
C THR A 494 26.86 13.42 17.29
N GLN A 495 25.63 12.92 17.10
CA GLN A 495 24.76 13.34 16.00
C GLN A 495 24.41 14.82 16.11
N VAL A 496 23.92 15.28 17.28
CA VAL A 496 23.55 16.67 17.49
C VAL A 496 24.75 17.61 17.29
N THR A 497 25.91 17.24 17.85
CA THR A 497 27.15 18.04 17.71
C THR A 497 27.57 18.16 16.22
N SER A 498 27.48 17.07 15.45
CA SER A 498 27.81 17.07 14.03
C SER A 498 26.87 17.94 13.22
N LEU A 499 25.54 17.83 13.47
CA LEU A 499 24.53 18.65 12.81
C LEU A 499 24.65 20.13 13.17
N CYS A 500 24.99 20.47 14.43
CA CYS A 500 25.27 21.85 14.86
C CYS A 500 26.47 22.43 14.09
N LYS A 501 27.56 21.67 13.90
CA LYS A 501 28.70 22.08 13.06
C LYS A 501 28.32 22.31 11.60
N ILE A 502 27.43 21.49 11.05
CA ILE A 502 26.90 21.70 9.70
C ILE A 502 26.09 23.00 9.65
N HIS A 503 25.25 23.27 10.65
CA HIS A 503 24.47 24.49 10.74
C HIS A 503 25.39 25.73 10.76
N GLN A 504 26.46 25.75 11.58
CA GLN A 504 27.45 26.84 11.58
C GLN A 504 28.11 27.04 10.21
N LYS A 505 28.45 25.93 9.51
CA LYS A 505 29.05 26.04 8.17
C LYS A 505 28.07 26.61 7.12
N LEU A 506 26.78 26.33 7.24
CA LEU A 506 25.75 26.89 6.36
C LEU A 506 25.56 28.39 6.63
N GLU A 507 25.61 28.83 7.90
CA GLU A 507 25.51 30.24 8.26
C GLU A 507 26.64 31.07 7.59
N ASN A 508 27.86 30.55 7.59
CA ASN A 508 29.04 31.27 7.06
C ASN A 508 29.07 31.35 5.52
N LYS A 509 28.15 30.72 4.79
CA LYS A 509 28.18 30.64 3.32
C LYS A 509 27.23 31.58 2.60
N HIS A 510 26.63 32.54 3.26
CA HIS A 510 25.64 33.49 2.68
C HIS A 510 24.51 32.77 1.92
N ILE A 511 24.19 31.54 2.32
CA ILE A 511 23.09 30.80 1.75
C ILE A 511 21.80 31.49 2.20
N PHE A 512 20.79 31.51 1.31
CA PHE A 512 19.46 32.05 1.62
C PHE A 512 19.00 31.56 2.98
N VAL A 513 18.60 32.46 3.84
CA VAL A 513 18.29 32.19 5.24
C VAL A 513 17.14 31.20 5.37
N ASP A 514 16.21 31.25 4.45
CA ASP A 514 15.03 30.35 4.37
C ASP A 514 15.24 29.25 3.32
N SER A 515 16.48 28.91 3.01
CA SER A 515 16.73 27.77 2.14
C SER A 515 16.13 26.51 2.77
N PRO A 516 15.50 25.62 1.98
CA PRO A 516 14.93 24.36 2.49
C PRO A 516 15.91 23.59 3.36
N GLN A 517 17.17 23.55 2.95
CA GLN A 517 18.28 22.87 3.68
C GLN A 517 18.43 23.40 5.11
N LYS A 518 18.37 24.72 5.27
CA LYS A 518 18.53 25.36 6.58
C LYS A 518 17.30 25.14 7.46
N VAL A 519 16.11 25.28 6.89
CA VAL A 519 14.83 25.04 7.58
C VAL A 519 14.73 23.58 8.06
N HIS A 520 15.03 22.63 7.20
CA HIS A 520 15.00 21.20 7.54
C HIS A 520 16.01 20.84 8.61
N LEU A 521 17.25 21.38 8.48
CA LEU A 521 18.31 21.14 9.44
C LEU A 521 17.96 21.72 10.82
N THR A 522 17.46 22.96 10.85
CA THR A 522 17.00 23.62 12.08
C THR A 522 15.90 22.82 12.78
N TYR A 523 14.91 22.37 12.02
CA TYR A 523 13.84 21.52 12.54
C TYR A 523 14.39 20.23 13.16
N THR A 524 15.33 19.56 12.46
CA THR A 524 15.92 18.30 12.90
C THR A 524 16.74 18.47 14.18
N ILE A 525 17.65 19.47 14.21
CA ILE A 525 18.51 19.75 15.37
C ILE A 525 17.65 20.09 16.59
N SER A 526 16.66 20.96 16.43
CA SER A 526 15.78 21.39 17.54
C SER A 526 15.06 20.19 18.18
N ARG A 527 14.61 19.24 17.39
CA ARG A 527 13.94 18.02 17.89
C ARG A 527 14.90 17.09 18.61
N LEU A 528 16.05 16.81 18.01
CA LEU A 528 17.06 15.95 18.62
C LEU A 528 17.60 16.53 19.93
N PHE A 529 17.84 17.85 19.98
CA PHE A 529 18.30 18.51 21.20
C PHE A 529 17.31 18.38 22.36
N LYS A 530 16.00 18.43 22.09
CA LYS A 530 14.98 18.18 23.11
C LYS A 530 15.07 16.80 23.76
N GLU A 531 15.38 15.79 22.97
CA GLU A 531 15.50 14.39 23.43
C GLU A 531 16.77 14.10 24.22
N MET A 532 17.77 15.03 24.22
CA MET A 532 19.03 14.86 24.95
C MET A 532 18.83 14.90 26.46
N HIS A 533 19.70 14.14 27.16
CA HIS A 533 19.82 14.24 28.60
C HIS A 533 20.42 15.57 29.02
N ASN A 534 20.08 16.10 30.19
CA ASN A 534 20.51 17.41 30.67
C ASN A 534 22.04 17.61 30.67
N ASP A 535 22.81 16.60 31.13
CA ASP A 535 24.27 16.68 31.12
C ASP A 535 24.84 16.88 29.71
N ASP A 536 24.24 16.23 28.72
CA ASP A 536 24.72 16.32 27.34
C ASP A 536 24.29 17.64 26.69
N LYS A 537 23.12 18.20 27.08
CA LYS A 537 22.75 19.58 26.73
C LYS A 537 23.76 20.60 27.28
N ILE A 538 24.25 20.41 28.50
CA ILE A 538 25.30 21.25 29.09
C ILE A 538 26.59 21.15 28.27
N LYS A 539 27.01 19.95 27.83
CA LYS A 539 28.17 19.78 26.97
C LYS A 539 28.02 20.54 25.63
N VAL A 540 26.81 20.46 25.00
CA VAL A 540 26.52 21.20 23.76
C VAL A 540 26.62 22.70 24.03
N TYR A 541 26.10 23.20 25.18
CA TYR A 541 26.18 24.60 25.57
C TYR A 541 27.64 25.08 25.73
N GLN A 542 28.49 24.24 26.32
CA GLN A 542 29.93 24.51 26.45
C GLN A 542 30.67 24.50 25.11
N MET A 543 30.33 23.54 24.20
CA MET A 543 30.96 23.45 22.89
C MET A 543 30.57 24.60 21.94
N PHE A 544 29.36 25.10 22.05
CA PHE A 544 28.82 26.17 21.21
C PHE A 544 28.48 27.37 22.07
N SER A 545 29.49 28.01 22.65
CA SER A 545 29.29 29.11 23.60
C SER A 545 28.42 30.22 23.02
N ILE A 546 27.44 30.66 23.81
CA ILE A 546 26.51 31.74 23.45
C ILE A 546 27.22 33.13 23.43
N ASN A 547 28.41 33.22 24.00
CA ASN A 547 29.20 34.43 23.93
C ASN A 547 29.73 34.75 22.52
N GLU A 548 29.88 33.72 21.69
CA GLU A 548 30.28 33.81 20.30
C GLU A 548 29.08 34.18 19.41
N ASP A 549 29.17 35.28 18.69
CA ASP A 549 28.07 35.77 17.85
C ASP A 549 27.71 34.81 16.73
N ASN A 550 28.67 34.00 16.23
CA ASN A 550 28.45 32.95 15.23
C ASN A 550 27.49 31.83 15.73
N ASN A 551 27.34 31.70 17.04
CA ASN A 551 26.48 30.67 17.65
C ASN A 551 25.06 31.17 17.94
N LEU A 552 24.77 32.44 17.82
CA LEU A 552 23.50 33.04 18.21
C LEU A 552 22.34 32.44 17.42
N ASN A 553 22.47 32.29 16.10
CA ASN A 553 21.43 31.67 15.26
C ASN A 553 21.22 30.20 15.60
N LEU A 554 22.28 29.48 15.99
CA LEU A 554 22.17 28.11 16.45
C LEU A 554 21.33 28.05 17.74
N TRP A 555 21.51 28.97 18.69
CA TRP A 555 20.71 29.03 19.92
C TRP A 555 19.27 29.45 19.70
N VAL A 556 18.98 30.21 18.67
CA VAL A 556 17.59 30.43 18.21
C VAL A 556 16.92 29.10 17.85
N CYS A 557 17.66 28.19 17.15
CA CYS A 557 17.14 26.86 16.77
C CYS A 557 17.00 25.93 17.96
N LEU A 558 18.00 25.84 18.82
CA LEU A 558 18.03 24.94 19.99
C LEU A 558 17.06 25.36 21.08
N LYS A 559 16.82 26.66 21.21
CA LYS A 559 16.03 27.37 22.23
C LYS A 559 16.60 27.20 23.64
N LEU A 560 16.93 28.30 24.30
CA LEU A 560 17.50 28.30 25.63
C LEU A 560 16.61 27.63 26.68
N ASN A 561 15.32 27.72 26.55
CA ASN A 561 14.36 27.07 27.45
C ASN A 561 14.36 25.52 27.41
N ASN A 562 15.14 24.91 26.50
CA ASN A 562 15.37 23.46 26.50
C ASN A 562 16.60 23.06 27.34
N LEU A 563 17.35 24.03 27.90
CA LEU A 563 18.48 23.80 28.81
C LEU A 563 17.99 23.52 30.23
N PRO A 564 18.81 22.89 31.08
CA PRO A 564 18.57 22.86 32.53
C PRO A 564 18.55 24.26 33.12
N ASN A 565 17.71 24.48 34.14
CA ASN A 565 17.41 25.80 34.69
C ASN A 565 18.64 26.63 35.08
N GLU A 566 19.66 26.01 35.65
CA GLU A 566 20.89 26.70 36.07
C GLU A 566 21.65 27.34 34.89
N VAL A 567 21.83 26.55 33.83
CA VAL A 567 22.55 27.00 32.63
C VAL A 567 21.65 27.85 31.73
N GLN A 568 20.32 27.61 31.77
CA GLN A 568 19.36 28.41 31.06
C GLN A 568 19.37 29.88 31.54
N LEU A 569 19.32 30.10 32.85
CA LEU A 569 19.34 31.46 33.44
C LEU A 569 20.59 32.22 33.08
N ASP A 570 21.76 31.58 33.16
CA ASP A 570 23.03 32.20 32.76
C ASP A 570 23.04 32.57 31.27
N GLY A 571 22.62 31.66 30.41
CA GLY A 571 22.51 31.93 28.97
C GLY A 571 21.52 33.03 28.63
N GLU A 572 20.36 33.04 29.30
CA GLU A 572 19.34 34.06 29.12
C GLU A 572 19.81 35.46 29.59
N MET A 573 20.59 35.55 30.69
CA MET A 573 21.19 36.82 31.13
C MET A 573 22.18 37.37 30.11
N ILE A 574 23.03 36.50 29.53
CA ILE A 574 24.00 36.90 28.50
C ILE A 574 23.27 37.44 27.25
N VAL A 575 22.25 36.70 26.79
CA VAL A 575 21.43 37.11 25.63
C VAL A 575 20.73 38.42 25.88
N MET A 576 20.11 38.58 27.07
CA MET A 576 19.40 39.80 27.42
C MET A 576 20.29 41.02 27.47
N GLU A 577 21.55 40.89 27.93
CA GLU A 577 22.50 42.03 27.91
C GLU A 577 22.84 42.41 26.46
N LYS A 578 23.11 41.42 25.56
CA LYS A 578 23.28 41.70 24.13
C LYS A 578 22.01 42.38 23.51
N VAL A 579 20.83 41.87 23.85
CA VAL A 579 19.54 42.42 23.39
C VAL A 579 19.39 43.86 23.84
N LYS A 580 19.67 44.19 25.12
CA LYS A 580 19.58 45.55 25.67
C LYS A 580 20.48 46.55 24.96
N VAL A 581 21.71 46.14 24.62
CA VAL A 581 22.64 47.02 23.88
C VAL A 581 22.10 47.37 22.51
N GLN A 582 21.63 46.37 21.76
CA GLN A 582 21.13 46.58 20.39
C GLN A 582 19.76 47.24 20.39
N MET A 583 18.91 46.98 21.41
CA MET A 583 17.63 47.64 21.59
C MET A 583 17.81 49.16 21.84
N ARG A 584 18.79 49.56 22.65
CA ARG A 584 19.12 51.00 22.85
C ARG A 584 19.55 51.64 21.53
N ALA A 585 20.41 50.94 20.75
CA ALA A 585 20.82 51.43 19.44
C ALA A 585 19.61 51.59 18.48
N PHE A 586 18.71 50.61 18.45
CA PHE A 586 17.47 50.68 17.64
C PHE A 586 16.51 51.79 18.06
N MET A 587 16.37 52.01 19.36
CA MET A 587 15.48 53.06 19.90
C MET A 587 16.03 54.48 19.71
N SER A 588 17.37 54.61 19.70
CA SER A 588 18.05 55.89 19.56
C SER A 588 18.45 56.27 18.13
N ALA A 589 18.34 55.32 17.18
CA ALA A 589 18.73 55.56 15.80
C ALA A 589 17.70 56.39 15.06
N ASP A 590 18.08 57.55 14.59
CA ASP A 590 17.35 58.34 13.60
C ASP A 590 17.60 57.82 12.17
N ASP A 591 18.63 56.99 11.99
CA ASP A 591 19.04 56.40 10.73
C ASP A 591 18.65 54.91 10.61
N ALA A 592 18.63 54.42 9.39
CA ALA A 592 18.23 53.07 9.06
C ALA A 592 19.07 52.02 9.80
N VAL A 593 18.42 51.16 10.61
CA VAL A 593 19.02 50.04 11.33
C VAL A 593 19.23 48.88 10.38
N ASP A 594 20.27 48.05 10.64
CA ASP A 594 20.43 46.77 9.94
C ASP A 594 19.30 45.82 10.34
N VAL A 595 18.49 45.42 9.36
CA VAL A 595 17.32 44.56 9.58
C VAL A 595 17.75 43.15 10.03
N ASP A 596 18.90 42.70 9.58
CA ASP A 596 19.40 41.38 9.96
C ASP A 596 19.74 41.30 11.44
N ASP A 597 20.40 42.31 11.96
CA ASP A 597 20.69 42.39 13.39
C ASP A 597 19.41 42.53 14.23
N LEU A 598 18.45 43.31 13.77
CA LEU A 598 17.16 43.41 14.42
C LEU A 598 16.39 42.08 14.46
N ILE A 599 16.36 41.36 13.36
CA ILE A 599 15.74 40.04 13.29
C ILE A 599 16.43 39.05 14.24
N LYS A 600 17.75 39.00 14.23
CA LYS A 600 18.52 38.11 15.12
C LYS A 600 18.23 38.39 16.60
N ILE A 601 18.21 39.65 16.98
CA ILE A 601 17.97 40.08 18.37
C ILE A 601 16.54 39.74 18.79
N THR A 602 15.58 40.08 17.95
CA THR A 602 14.15 39.83 18.22
C THR A 602 13.90 38.31 18.36
N ASN A 603 14.52 37.49 17.50
CA ASN A 603 14.43 36.05 17.59
C ASN A 603 15.10 35.50 18.86
N LEU A 604 16.28 35.98 19.22
CA LEU A 604 16.95 35.61 20.46
C LEU A 604 16.14 35.98 21.68
N ALA A 605 15.65 37.22 21.74
CA ALA A 605 14.80 37.69 22.82
C ALA A 605 13.53 36.79 22.98
N SER A 606 12.95 36.36 21.88
CA SER A 606 11.78 35.47 21.92
C SER A 606 12.04 34.07 22.52
N THR A 607 13.31 33.67 22.66
CA THR A 607 13.67 32.37 23.27
C THR A 607 13.92 32.44 24.78
N CYS A 608 13.98 33.65 25.35
CA CYS A 608 14.30 33.89 26.76
C CYS A 608 13.04 33.93 27.64
N SER A 609 12.99 33.21 28.73
CA SER A 609 11.90 33.23 29.71
C SER A 609 11.95 34.47 30.62
N ILE A 610 13.15 35.05 30.83
CA ILE A 610 13.40 36.25 31.65
C ILE A 610 12.76 37.51 31.04
N ILE A 611 12.49 37.53 29.75
CA ILE A 611 11.93 38.68 29.01
C ILE A 611 10.63 39.20 29.66
N ASN A 612 9.88 38.33 30.33
CA ASN A 612 8.63 38.69 31.00
C ASN A 612 8.78 39.57 32.22
N ARG A 613 10.02 39.84 32.68
CA ARG A 613 10.30 40.63 33.90
C ARG A 613 10.89 42.03 33.59
N GLU A 614 11.02 42.38 32.31
CA GLU A 614 11.69 43.57 31.88
C GLU A 614 10.70 44.58 31.23
N ASP A 615 10.30 45.66 31.92
CA ASP A 615 9.39 46.70 31.39
C ASP A 615 9.91 47.34 30.10
N ALA A 616 11.24 47.41 29.91
CA ALA A 616 11.87 47.95 28.71
C ALA A 616 11.52 47.14 27.45
N MET A 617 11.27 45.84 27.60
CA MET A 617 10.92 44.97 26.48
C MET A 617 9.48 45.20 25.98
N GLU A 618 8.56 45.59 26.87
CA GLU A 618 7.22 45.98 26.47
C GLU A 618 7.27 47.21 25.56
N ILE A 619 8.02 48.24 25.94
CA ILE A 619 8.22 49.43 25.15
C ILE A 619 8.86 49.08 23.79
N PHE A 620 9.89 48.24 23.80
CA PHE A 620 10.54 47.78 22.58
C PHE A 620 9.57 47.04 21.65
N LEU A 621 8.77 46.05 22.15
CA LEU A 621 7.80 45.34 21.34
C LEU A 621 6.79 46.27 20.67
N LEU A 622 6.24 47.24 21.43
CA LEU A 622 5.28 48.19 20.89
C LEU A 622 5.90 49.14 19.86
N HIS A 623 7.13 49.55 20.10
CA HIS A 623 7.87 50.40 19.16
C HIS A 623 8.21 49.64 17.87
N ALA A 624 8.69 48.40 17.98
CA ALA A 624 8.98 47.52 16.85
C ALA A 624 7.74 47.28 15.99
N TRP A 625 6.58 46.95 16.62
CA TRP A 625 5.32 46.87 15.89
C TRP A 625 4.92 48.18 15.23
N SER A 626 5.08 49.34 15.90
CA SER A 626 4.79 50.64 15.31
C SER A 626 5.63 50.94 14.05
N LYS A 627 6.92 50.56 14.10
CA LYS A 627 7.81 50.65 12.92
C LYS A 627 7.47 49.62 11.82
N ALA A 628 6.88 48.50 12.17
CA ALA A 628 6.42 47.49 11.19
C ALA A 628 5.20 47.96 10.39
N CYS A 629 4.51 49.02 10.80
CA CYS A 629 3.37 49.54 10.07
C CYS A 629 3.74 49.83 8.60
N PRO A 630 2.92 49.40 7.63
CA PRO A 630 3.21 49.59 6.19
C PRO A 630 3.47 51.03 5.76
N LYS A 631 2.96 52.00 6.52
CA LYS A 631 3.20 53.44 6.27
C LYS A 631 4.57 53.92 6.71
N ASN A 632 5.16 53.23 7.69
CA ASN A 632 6.41 53.67 8.33
C ASN A 632 7.63 52.86 7.87
N ILE A 633 7.42 51.74 7.20
CA ILE A 633 8.51 50.80 6.92
C ILE A 633 9.61 51.36 6.01
N VAL A 634 9.24 52.29 5.12
CA VAL A 634 10.22 52.95 4.24
C VAL A 634 11.23 53.80 5.00
N HIS A 635 10.90 54.22 6.23
CA HIS A 635 11.76 55.02 7.07
C HIS A 635 12.71 54.18 7.93
N ILE A 636 12.41 52.87 8.11
CA ILE A 636 13.24 52.01 8.99
C ILE A 636 14.44 51.47 8.25
N VAL A 637 14.30 51.15 6.96
CA VAL A 637 15.34 50.49 6.15
C VAL A 637 15.30 51.05 4.74
N LYS A 638 16.39 51.63 4.28
CA LYS A 638 16.53 52.03 2.89
C LYS A 638 16.40 50.78 1.96
N GLY A 639 15.36 50.77 1.13
CA GLY A 639 15.14 49.76 0.12
C GLY A 639 14.33 48.55 0.57
N LEU A 640 13.69 48.56 1.73
CA LEU A 640 12.80 47.46 2.13
C LEU A 640 11.40 47.66 1.54
N ASP A 641 11.04 46.87 0.58
CA ASP A 641 9.67 46.85 0.04
C ASP A 641 8.79 45.84 0.83
N LYS A 642 7.47 46.11 0.89
CA LYS A 642 6.48 45.29 1.61
C LYS A 642 6.39 43.84 1.14
N GLY A 643 6.91 43.55 -0.06
CA GLY A 643 6.97 42.23 -0.64
C GLY A 643 8.30 41.54 -0.48
N THR A 644 9.28 42.09 0.22
CA THR A 644 10.58 41.47 0.36
C THR A 644 10.59 40.37 1.42
N VAL A 645 11.46 39.35 1.22
CA VAL A 645 11.70 38.28 2.19
C VAL A 645 12.12 38.83 3.55
N TRP A 646 12.86 39.95 3.58
CA TRP A 646 13.30 40.61 4.80
C TRP A 646 12.13 41.17 5.62
N TYR A 647 11.13 41.75 4.98
CA TYR A 647 9.91 42.21 5.67
C TYR A 647 9.13 41.07 6.27
N TYR A 648 8.98 39.98 5.54
CA TYR A 648 8.34 38.77 6.04
C TYR A 648 9.04 38.25 7.31
N ARG A 649 10.36 38.15 7.28
CA ARG A 649 11.15 37.65 8.42
C ARG A 649 11.11 38.60 9.61
N TYR A 650 11.08 39.91 9.36
CA TYR A 650 10.90 40.86 10.42
C TYR A 650 9.54 40.70 11.11
N ILE A 651 8.46 40.54 10.35
CA ILE A 651 7.13 40.26 10.91
C ILE A 651 7.10 38.90 11.62
N GLU A 652 7.74 37.87 11.07
CA GLU A 652 7.88 36.56 11.71
C GLU A 652 8.57 36.67 13.08
N SER A 653 9.67 37.42 13.17
CA SER A 653 10.37 37.63 14.43
C SER A 653 9.52 38.39 15.46
N LEU A 654 8.76 39.39 15.02
CA LEU A 654 7.81 40.10 15.87
C LEU A 654 6.67 39.22 16.37
N VAL A 655 6.15 38.34 15.53
CA VAL A 655 5.13 37.36 15.92
C VAL A 655 5.70 36.43 16.99
N ALA A 656 6.91 35.93 16.82
CA ALA A 656 7.58 35.05 17.81
C ALA A 656 7.79 35.77 19.15
N LEU A 657 8.24 37.03 19.10
CA LEU A 657 8.41 37.89 20.30
C LEU A 657 7.07 38.17 20.99
N THR A 658 6.02 38.43 20.21
CA THR A 658 4.67 38.68 20.73
C THR A 658 4.11 37.47 21.46
N TYR A 659 4.36 36.27 20.93
CA TYR A 659 3.98 35.03 21.62
C TYR A 659 4.73 34.83 22.94
N SER A 660 6.01 35.14 23.01
CA SER A 660 6.80 35.02 24.24
C SER A 660 6.44 36.07 25.30
N MET A 661 5.84 37.20 24.88
CA MET A 661 5.42 38.31 25.72
C MET A 661 3.89 38.43 25.86
N GLU A 662 3.17 37.35 25.78
CA GLU A 662 1.69 37.30 25.85
C GLU A 662 1.12 37.98 27.11
N HIS A 663 1.84 37.89 28.21
CA HIS A 663 1.42 38.45 29.52
C HIS A 663 1.14 39.96 29.50
N ILE A 664 1.81 40.73 28.63
CA ILE A 664 1.57 42.19 28.57
C ILE A 664 0.15 42.57 28.12
N PHE A 665 -0.54 41.68 27.42
CA PHE A 665 -1.88 41.92 26.92
C PHE A 665 -2.96 41.62 27.98
N HIS A 666 -2.60 40.87 29.06
CA HIS A 666 -3.51 40.65 30.18
C HIS A 666 -3.72 41.90 31.03
N GLY A 667 -2.73 42.81 31.08
CA GLY A 667 -2.75 44.04 31.88
C GLY A 667 -3.11 45.30 31.09
N SER A 668 -2.99 45.33 29.77
CA SER A 668 -3.13 46.55 28.95
C SER A 668 -3.92 46.33 27.65
N SER A 669 -5.20 46.57 27.72
CA SER A 669 -6.10 46.62 26.54
C SER A 669 -5.69 47.63 25.48
N SER A 670 -5.06 48.76 25.88
CA SER A 670 -4.56 49.78 24.97
C SER A 670 -3.43 49.23 24.07
N ASN A 671 -2.51 48.43 24.64
CA ASN A 671 -1.41 47.83 23.90
C ASN A 671 -1.89 46.78 22.93
N LEU A 672 -2.87 45.95 23.36
CA LEU A 672 -3.52 44.96 22.51
C LEU A 672 -4.16 45.62 21.28
N VAL A 673 -4.93 46.68 21.48
CA VAL A 673 -5.58 47.45 20.37
C VAL A 673 -4.54 47.99 19.39
N LYS A 674 -3.41 48.55 19.89
CA LYS A 674 -2.33 49.07 19.02
C LYS A 674 -1.74 47.97 18.14
N VAL A 675 -1.40 46.81 18.71
CA VAL A 675 -0.78 45.68 17.99
C VAL A 675 -1.78 45.12 16.97
N VAL A 676 -3.02 44.86 17.37
CA VAL A 676 -4.06 44.35 16.47
C VAL A 676 -4.36 45.32 15.34
N HIS A 677 -4.37 46.61 15.60
CA HIS A 677 -4.53 47.64 14.55
C HIS A 677 -3.43 47.56 13.48
N ILE A 678 -2.17 47.43 13.90
CA ILE A 678 -1.03 47.31 12.97
C ILE A 678 -1.13 46.01 12.18
N ILE A 679 -1.43 44.90 12.85
CA ILE A 679 -1.63 43.62 12.20
C ILE A 679 -2.77 43.70 11.16
N SER A 680 -3.88 44.37 11.49
CA SER A 680 -5.00 44.59 10.55
C SER A 680 -4.55 45.35 9.30
N GLN A 681 -3.71 46.39 9.45
CA GLN A 681 -3.16 47.14 8.31
C GLN A 681 -2.21 46.27 7.46
N ILE A 682 -1.38 45.42 8.10
CA ILE A 682 -0.50 44.49 7.38
C ILE A 682 -1.32 43.50 6.60
N VAL A 683 -2.36 42.92 7.17
CA VAL A 683 -3.27 41.96 6.50
C VAL A 683 -3.93 42.60 5.26
N GLN A 684 -4.38 43.83 5.37
CA GLN A 684 -4.99 44.55 4.24
C GLN A 684 -4.03 44.86 3.08
N SER A 685 -2.75 45.10 3.40
CA SER A 685 -1.74 45.49 2.41
C SER A 685 -0.74 44.36 2.09
N GLY A 686 -0.81 43.25 2.83
CA GLY A 686 0.16 42.18 2.79
C GLY A 686 -0.08 41.16 1.65
N CYS A 687 1.00 40.53 1.26
CA CYS A 687 0.97 39.38 0.37
C CYS A 687 0.42 38.09 1.08
N LYS A 688 0.17 37.05 0.33
CA LYS A 688 -0.36 35.77 0.82
C LYS A 688 0.45 35.19 2.00
N GLU A 689 1.77 35.25 1.91
CA GLU A 689 2.70 34.69 2.90
C GLU A 689 2.53 35.41 4.26
N LEU A 690 2.41 36.73 4.27
CA LEU A 690 2.15 37.51 5.48
C LEU A 690 0.78 37.23 6.07
N LYS A 691 -0.26 37.09 5.24
CA LYS A 691 -1.60 36.72 5.71
C LYS A 691 -1.58 35.34 6.38
N LEU A 692 -0.91 34.35 5.77
CA LEU A 692 -0.76 33.02 6.35
C LEU A 692 -0.01 33.01 7.69
N LEU A 693 1.02 33.84 7.82
CA LEU A 693 1.79 34.04 9.07
C LEU A 693 0.92 34.65 10.19
N LEU A 694 0.15 35.66 9.87
CA LEU A 694 -0.58 36.49 10.86
C LEU A 694 -1.89 35.86 11.34
N ILE A 695 -2.48 34.92 10.62
CA ILE A 695 -3.76 34.27 10.99
C ILE A 695 -3.69 33.69 12.41
N SER A 696 -2.62 32.99 12.75
CA SER A 696 -2.51 32.31 14.04
C SER A 696 -2.40 33.26 15.21
N ILE A 697 -1.60 34.32 15.04
CA ILE A 697 -1.47 35.36 16.09
C ILE A 697 -2.75 36.18 16.25
N LEU A 698 -3.47 36.50 15.17
CA LEU A 698 -4.77 37.18 15.25
C LEU A 698 -5.80 36.35 16.02
N CYS A 699 -5.90 35.04 15.73
CA CYS A 699 -6.80 34.15 16.47
C CYS A 699 -6.45 34.10 17.96
N LYS A 700 -5.16 34.09 18.30
CA LYS A 700 -4.71 34.09 19.69
C LYS A 700 -5.02 35.38 20.39
N LEU A 701 -4.69 36.54 19.77
CA LEU A 701 -4.97 37.87 20.32
C LEU A 701 -6.48 38.18 20.46
N ALA A 702 -7.31 37.61 19.60
CA ALA A 702 -8.77 37.70 19.68
C ALA A 702 -9.38 37.07 20.95
N ASN A 703 -8.63 36.16 21.61
CA ASN A 703 -9.09 35.46 22.81
C ASN A 703 -8.89 36.26 24.11
N PHE A 704 -8.15 37.37 24.05
CA PHE A 704 -8.00 38.22 25.22
C PHE A 704 -9.28 39.03 25.48
N GLU A 705 -9.89 38.82 26.64
CA GLU A 705 -11.08 39.54 27.04
C GLU A 705 -10.68 40.91 27.56
N THR A 706 -11.32 41.97 27.04
CA THR A 706 -11.20 43.35 27.51
C THR A 706 -12.57 43.84 27.96
N TYR A 707 -12.63 44.47 29.13
CA TYR A 707 -13.87 44.96 29.73
C TYR A 707 -13.98 46.47 29.78
N ASP A 708 -13.01 47.17 29.19
CA ASP A 708 -12.88 48.62 29.23
C ASP A 708 -13.35 49.31 27.93
N LYS A 709 -13.12 50.65 27.90
CA LYS A 709 -13.46 51.50 26.73
C LYS A 709 -12.86 51.01 25.41
N ASN A 710 -11.84 50.22 25.44
CA ASN A 710 -11.13 49.74 24.25
C ASN A 710 -11.77 48.50 23.62
N LYS A 711 -12.73 47.85 24.29
CA LYS A 711 -13.42 46.64 23.79
C LYS A 711 -14.01 46.83 22.41
N HIS A 712 -14.77 47.91 22.21
CA HIS A 712 -15.41 48.18 20.91
C HIS A 712 -14.36 48.42 19.82
N ARG A 713 -13.30 49.16 20.14
CA ARG A 713 -12.21 49.45 19.21
C ARG A 713 -11.45 48.17 18.83
N LEU A 714 -11.17 47.28 19.79
CA LEU A 714 -10.54 46.01 19.54
C LEU A 714 -11.41 45.13 18.63
N GLU A 715 -12.70 45.01 18.95
CA GLU A 715 -13.65 44.23 18.12
C GLU A 715 -13.72 44.79 16.70
N THR A 716 -13.70 46.12 16.52
CA THR A 716 -13.74 46.73 15.18
C THR A 716 -12.49 46.39 14.38
N GLU A 717 -11.30 46.45 14.96
CA GLU A 717 -10.06 46.10 14.26
C GLU A 717 -9.97 44.60 13.95
N LEU A 718 -10.43 43.73 14.86
CA LEU A 718 -10.49 42.28 14.63
C LEU A 718 -11.48 41.93 13.51
N VAL A 719 -12.67 42.53 13.51
CA VAL A 719 -13.68 42.33 12.44
C VAL A 719 -13.08 42.77 11.10
N ARG A 720 -12.36 43.91 11.04
CA ARG A 720 -11.70 44.38 9.84
C ARG A 720 -10.66 43.36 9.31
N ALA A 721 -9.76 42.89 10.20
CA ALA A 721 -8.73 41.90 9.82
C ALA A 721 -9.31 40.57 9.37
N PHE A 722 -10.26 40.03 10.13
CA PHE A 722 -10.90 38.77 9.78
C PHE A 722 -11.78 38.86 8.54
N SER A 723 -12.49 39.98 8.33
CA SER A 723 -13.30 40.23 7.11
C SER A 723 -12.41 40.15 5.87
N GLU A 724 -11.25 40.82 5.89
CA GLU A 724 -10.27 40.75 4.79
C GLU A 724 -9.83 39.32 4.50
N LEU A 725 -9.53 38.51 5.56
CA LEU A 725 -9.10 37.12 5.42
C LEU A 725 -10.24 36.19 4.93
N PHE A 726 -11.49 36.43 5.34
CA PHE A 726 -12.63 35.65 4.90
C PHE A 726 -12.97 35.89 3.43
N HIS A 727 -12.77 37.11 2.94
CA HIS A 727 -13.03 37.47 1.53
C HIS A 727 -11.79 37.34 0.64
N ASP A 728 -10.67 36.81 1.17
CA ASP A 728 -9.45 36.60 0.37
C ASP A 728 -9.75 35.69 -0.85
N SER A 729 -9.15 35.99 -1.98
CA SER A 729 -9.31 35.20 -3.21
C SER A 729 -8.58 33.85 -3.14
N ASP A 730 -7.54 33.74 -2.31
CA ASP A 730 -6.70 32.54 -2.20
C ASP A 730 -7.33 31.49 -1.29
N SER A 731 -7.55 30.29 -1.83
CA SER A 731 -8.12 29.15 -1.10
C SER A 731 -7.22 28.67 0.04
N THR A 732 -5.90 28.83 -0.06
CA THR A 732 -4.93 28.45 0.98
C THR A 732 -5.08 29.31 2.21
N VAL A 733 -5.25 30.64 2.01
CA VAL A 733 -5.50 31.59 3.11
C VAL A 733 -6.81 31.25 3.80
N LYS A 734 -7.90 31.03 3.05
CA LYS A 734 -9.21 30.62 3.61
C LYS A 734 -9.12 29.32 4.39
N ASN A 735 -8.48 28.29 3.82
CA ASN A 735 -8.34 26.99 4.50
C ASN A 735 -7.52 27.11 5.79
N LYS A 736 -6.42 27.85 5.76
CA LYS A 736 -5.62 28.13 6.95
C LYS A 736 -6.45 28.87 8.01
N LEU A 737 -7.20 29.88 7.60
CA LEU A 737 -8.07 30.66 8.48
C LEU A 737 -9.11 29.76 9.15
N TYR A 738 -9.88 28.97 8.39
CA TYR A 738 -10.94 28.12 8.91
C TYR A 738 -10.42 27.07 9.89
N ASN A 739 -9.30 26.43 9.56
CA ASN A 739 -8.67 25.45 10.43
C ASN A 739 -8.09 26.09 11.71
N THR A 740 -7.52 27.29 11.60
CA THR A 740 -6.96 28.01 12.75
C THR A 740 -8.06 28.50 13.69
N ILE A 741 -9.15 29.09 13.16
CA ILE A 741 -10.31 29.48 13.96
C ILE A 741 -10.88 28.29 14.73
N ARG A 742 -11.01 27.14 14.08
CA ARG A 742 -11.48 25.91 14.72
C ARG A 742 -10.59 25.46 15.89
N ARG A 743 -9.27 25.64 15.74
CA ARG A 743 -8.26 25.29 16.77
C ARG A 743 -8.31 26.25 17.97
N TYR A 744 -8.50 27.55 17.72
CA TYR A 744 -8.50 28.62 18.75
C TYR A 744 -9.92 29.07 19.15
N ARG A 745 -10.93 28.24 18.96
CA ARG A 745 -12.32 28.57 19.19
C ARG A 745 -12.59 29.11 20.60
N SER A 746 -13.21 30.27 20.69
CA SER A 746 -13.62 30.94 21.94
C SER A 746 -14.90 31.73 21.74
N ASN A 747 -15.59 32.06 22.85
CA ASN A 747 -16.81 32.88 22.80
C ASN A 747 -16.58 34.27 22.16
N VAL A 748 -15.39 34.85 22.33
CA VAL A 748 -15.05 36.16 21.73
C VAL A 748 -14.87 36.01 20.23
N LEU A 749 -14.08 35.02 19.80
CA LEU A 749 -13.84 34.76 18.39
C LEU A 749 -15.12 34.38 17.67
N ASP A 750 -15.98 33.55 18.28
CA ASP A 750 -17.29 33.16 17.71
C ASP A 750 -18.20 34.37 17.50
N ARG A 751 -18.19 35.36 18.42
CA ARG A 751 -18.96 36.63 18.25
C ARG A 751 -18.43 37.45 17.08
N ILE A 752 -17.11 37.58 16.92
CA ILE A 752 -16.49 38.32 15.83
C ILE A 752 -16.84 37.65 14.50
N ILE A 753 -16.70 36.33 14.42
CA ILE A 753 -17.02 35.54 13.21
C ILE A 753 -18.51 35.68 12.88
N ALA A 754 -19.39 35.62 13.88
CA ALA A 754 -20.83 35.77 13.65
C ALA A 754 -21.20 37.13 13.04
N LYS A 755 -20.52 38.23 13.42
CA LYS A 755 -20.72 39.53 12.79
C LYS A 755 -20.38 39.47 11.30
N ILE A 756 -19.24 38.90 10.93
CA ILE A 756 -18.76 38.83 9.54
C ILE A 756 -19.62 37.88 8.68
N VAL A 757 -19.88 36.71 9.19
CA VAL A 757 -20.60 35.63 8.45
C VAL A 757 -22.09 35.94 8.26
N ASN A 758 -22.70 36.72 9.18
CA ASN A 758 -24.12 37.12 9.03
C ASN A 758 -24.33 38.23 8.01
N GLU A 759 -23.30 38.99 7.66
CA GLU A 759 -23.36 40.05 6.64
C GLU A 759 -23.31 39.50 5.22
N ASP A 760 -22.73 38.31 5.00
CA ASP A 760 -22.62 37.68 3.69
C ASP A 760 -23.24 36.27 3.69
N LYS A 761 -24.32 36.12 2.89
CA LYS A 761 -25.06 34.85 2.78
C LYS A 761 -24.22 33.70 2.22
N SER A 762 -23.37 33.95 1.22
CA SER A 762 -22.48 32.98 0.61
C SER A 762 -21.43 32.47 1.61
N LEU A 763 -20.87 33.42 2.36
CA LEU A 763 -19.90 33.12 3.41
C LEU A 763 -20.55 32.27 4.54
N LYS A 764 -21.80 32.59 4.88
CA LYS A 764 -22.57 31.86 5.90
C LYS A 764 -22.81 30.40 5.48
N GLU A 765 -23.13 30.16 4.21
CA GLU A 765 -23.32 28.81 3.68
C GLU A 765 -21.99 28.03 3.69
N THR A 766 -20.92 28.65 3.21
CA THR A 766 -19.58 28.04 3.18
C THR A 766 -19.06 27.71 4.58
N TRP A 767 -19.19 28.64 5.54
CA TRP A 767 -18.82 28.43 6.93
C TRP A 767 -19.64 27.33 7.60
N SER A 768 -20.96 27.34 7.39
CA SER A 768 -21.84 26.30 7.93
C SER A 768 -21.53 24.91 7.37
N CYS A 769 -21.19 24.85 6.07
CA CYS A 769 -20.74 23.62 5.44
C CYS A 769 -19.44 23.09 6.02
N PHE A 770 -18.46 23.98 6.26
CA PHE A 770 -17.19 23.63 6.88
C PHE A 770 -17.37 23.09 8.31
N ILE A 771 -18.22 23.73 9.12
CA ILE A 771 -18.48 23.27 10.49
C ILE A 771 -19.20 21.92 10.51
N ARG A 772 -20.16 21.68 9.58
CA ARG A 772 -20.93 20.43 9.51
C ARG A 772 -20.13 19.25 8.97
N LYS A 773 -19.18 19.46 8.07
CA LYS A 773 -18.36 18.41 7.42
C LYS A 773 -17.43 17.63 8.34
N GLY A 774 -17.71 17.68 9.62
CA GLY A 774 -17.12 16.75 10.54
C GLY A 774 -16.26 17.42 11.59
N LYS A 775 -16.54 17.12 12.83
CA LYS A 775 -15.57 17.11 13.91
C LYS A 775 -14.43 16.21 13.45
N LEU A 776 -13.37 16.79 12.91
CA LEU A 776 -12.06 16.17 13.08
C LEU A 776 -11.97 15.94 14.59
N LYS A 777 -11.80 14.74 15.05
CA LYS A 777 -11.62 14.46 16.46
C LYS A 777 -10.57 15.44 16.96
N GLU A 778 -10.99 16.35 17.85
CA GLU A 778 -10.10 17.19 18.60
C GLU A 778 -9.22 16.25 19.44
N GLY A 779 -8.08 15.99 18.99
CA GLY A 779 -6.94 15.54 19.68
C GLY A 779 -5.84 16.19 18.89
N GLU A 780 -5.15 17.15 19.48
CA GLU A 780 -3.78 17.34 19.06
C GLU A 780 -3.18 15.95 19.12
N LEU A 781 -3.02 15.34 17.94
CA LEU A 781 -2.21 14.15 17.86
C LEU A 781 -0.83 14.65 18.30
N ASP A 782 -0.49 14.42 19.57
CA ASP A 782 0.90 14.50 19.94
C ASP A 782 1.60 13.44 19.10
N VAL A 783 2.18 13.91 17.96
CA VAL A 783 2.86 13.04 16.99
C VAL A 783 3.90 12.20 17.71
N LYS A 784 4.51 12.75 18.77
CA LYS A 784 5.45 12.05 19.63
C LYS A 784 4.76 10.89 20.38
N GLU A 785 3.65 11.16 21.07
CA GLU A 785 2.92 10.15 21.83
C GLU A 785 2.30 9.11 20.88
N HIS A 786 1.79 9.53 19.73
CA HIS A 786 1.25 8.63 18.73
C HIS A 786 2.33 7.71 18.13
N LEU A 787 3.48 8.26 17.71
CA LEU A 787 4.58 7.44 17.19
C LEU A 787 5.15 6.51 18.25
N LEU A 788 5.30 6.97 19.49
CA LEU A 788 5.73 6.13 20.59
C LEU A 788 4.73 5.01 20.90
N SER A 789 3.43 5.28 20.75
CA SER A 789 2.40 4.26 20.98
C SER A 789 2.23 3.26 19.84
N THR A 790 2.73 3.60 18.61
CA THR A 790 2.69 2.71 17.45
C THR A 790 3.92 1.79 17.39
N ILE A 791 5.01 2.14 18.10
CA ILE A 791 6.18 1.28 18.19
C ILE A 791 5.86 0.20 19.22
N ASP A 792 5.92 -1.06 18.83
CA ASP A 792 5.99 -2.16 19.78
C ASP A 792 7.41 -2.17 20.39
N PHE A 793 7.55 -1.48 21.55
CA PHE A 793 8.82 -1.42 22.24
C PHE A 793 9.32 -2.80 22.71
N GLN A 794 8.41 -3.74 22.95
CA GLN A 794 8.81 -5.12 23.27
C GLN A 794 9.46 -5.77 22.06
N TYR A 795 8.93 -5.52 20.87
CA TYR A 795 9.50 -6.00 19.63
C TYR A 795 10.88 -5.36 19.35
N THR A 796 10.98 -4.04 19.47
CA THR A 796 12.23 -3.29 19.28
C THR A 796 13.27 -3.63 20.35
N HIS A 797 12.84 -3.77 21.60
CA HIS A 797 13.69 -4.14 22.73
C HIS A 797 14.23 -5.57 22.59
N LYS A 798 13.38 -6.53 22.20
CA LYS A 798 13.79 -7.90 21.89
C LYS A 798 14.79 -7.97 20.73
N CYS A 799 14.61 -7.15 19.69
CA CYS A 799 15.58 -7.08 18.58
C CYS A 799 16.94 -6.51 18.99
N ILE A 800 17.01 -5.68 20.05
CA ILE A 800 18.24 -5.04 20.51
C ILE A 800 18.93 -5.82 21.63
N GLU A 801 18.18 -6.42 22.57
CA GLU A 801 18.73 -7.02 23.78
C GLU A 801 18.93 -8.53 23.76
N HIS A 802 18.08 -9.29 23.08
CA HIS A 802 18.14 -10.76 23.10
C HIS A 802 17.82 -11.41 21.77
N VAL A 803 18.86 -11.83 21.08
CA VAL A 803 18.77 -12.67 19.86
C VAL A 803 18.24 -14.09 20.21
N ASP A 804 18.32 -14.51 21.49
CA ASP A 804 18.02 -15.89 21.91
C ASP A 804 16.55 -16.15 22.33
N ASP A 805 15.75 -15.13 22.64
CA ASP A 805 14.39 -15.32 23.19
C ASP A 805 13.27 -15.44 22.12
N PHE A 806 13.60 -15.34 20.82
CA PHE A 806 12.62 -15.44 19.74
C PHE A 806 12.13 -16.86 19.43
N LYS A 807 12.59 -17.86 20.17
CA LYS A 807 12.20 -19.27 19.91
C LYS A 807 10.79 -19.64 20.37
N ASP A 808 10.10 -18.84 21.17
CA ASP A 808 8.88 -19.27 21.88
C ASP A 808 7.61 -18.43 21.71
N SER A 809 7.49 -17.50 20.78
CA SER A 809 6.24 -16.76 20.60
C SER A 809 5.52 -17.07 19.29
N GLY A 810 4.43 -17.77 19.40
CA GLY A 810 3.18 -17.77 18.59
C GLY A 810 3.23 -17.83 17.06
N SER A 811 4.23 -17.27 16.39
CA SER A 811 4.30 -17.28 14.93
C SER A 811 4.80 -18.64 14.36
N MET A 812 5.51 -19.43 15.14
CA MET A 812 5.97 -20.77 14.73
C MET A 812 4.83 -21.79 14.64
N ASN A 813 3.75 -21.64 15.40
CA ASN A 813 2.61 -22.56 15.33
C ASN A 813 1.76 -22.37 14.07
N MET A 814 1.73 -21.17 13.52
CA MET A 814 1.02 -20.93 12.25
C MET A 814 1.77 -21.49 11.04
N GLN A 815 3.11 -21.45 11.04
CA GLN A 815 3.90 -22.04 9.94
C GLN A 815 3.98 -23.57 10.00
N LYS A 816 4.03 -24.18 11.21
CA LYS A 816 4.03 -25.65 11.34
C LYS A 816 2.68 -26.29 11.05
N SER A 817 1.56 -25.60 11.31
CA SER A 817 0.22 -26.12 10.97
C SER A 817 -0.12 -25.96 9.48
N LEU A 818 0.53 -25.01 8.78
CA LEU A 818 0.27 -24.75 7.36
C LEU A 818 1.19 -25.55 6.41
N SER A 819 2.38 -26.01 6.86
CA SER A 819 3.28 -26.80 6.02
C SER A 819 2.93 -28.29 5.96
N ASN A 820 2.17 -28.81 6.92
CA ASN A 820 1.86 -30.25 7.01
C ASN A 820 0.45 -30.67 6.56
N ASN A 821 -0.44 -29.75 6.17
CA ASN A 821 -1.82 -30.06 5.76
C ASN A 821 -2.22 -29.43 4.44
N PHE A 822 -1.33 -29.48 3.43
CA PHE A 822 -1.75 -29.26 2.06
C PHE A 822 -2.21 -30.59 1.44
N ASP A 823 -3.18 -31.25 2.06
CA ASP A 823 -3.91 -32.30 1.38
C ASP A 823 -4.87 -31.68 0.37
N LEU A 824 -4.65 -31.97 -0.87
CA LEU A 824 -5.47 -31.59 -2.02
C LEU A 824 -6.94 -32.06 -1.92
N VAL A 825 -7.27 -32.87 -0.93
CA VAL A 825 -8.61 -33.40 -0.64
C VAL A 825 -9.56 -32.28 -0.14
N ASP A 826 -9.02 -31.22 0.50
CA ASP A 826 -9.84 -30.09 0.97
C ASP A 826 -10.32 -29.13 -0.13
N ILE A 827 -9.85 -29.29 -1.36
CA ILE A 827 -10.26 -28.42 -2.48
C ILE A 827 -11.68 -28.75 -2.95
N GLU A 828 -12.10 -30.01 -2.90
CA GLU A 828 -13.46 -30.42 -3.25
C GLU A 828 -14.50 -29.81 -2.32
N SER A 829 -14.19 -29.63 -1.03
CA SER A 829 -15.08 -29.02 -0.06
C SER A 829 -15.31 -27.49 -0.28
N LEU A 830 -14.46 -26.84 -1.09
CA LEU A 830 -14.65 -25.42 -1.45
C LEU A 830 -15.73 -25.21 -2.51
N PHE A 831 -16.07 -26.25 -3.26
CA PHE A 831 -16.98 -26.18 -4.41
C PHE A 831 -18.25 -27.05 -4.29
N ASP A 832 -18.36 -27.90 -3.26
CA ASP A 832 -19.47 -28.84 -3.05
C ASP A 832 -20.79 -28.21 -2.59
N THR A 833 -21.03 -26.92 -2.79
CA THR A 833 -22.29 -26.25 -2.43
C THR A 833 -23.00 -25.64 -3.62
N GLU A 834 -23.10 -26.35 -4.74
CA GLU A 834 -24.07 -26.04 -5.78
C GLU A 834 -25.03 -27.24 -5.99
N SER A 835 -25.95 -27.43 -5.05
CA SER A 835 -27.25 -28.07 -5.31
C SER A 835 -28.33 -27.07 -4.94
N ASP A 836 -29.25 -26.86 -5.88
CA ASP A 836 -30.42 -26.01 -5.77
C ASP A 836 -31.20 -26.28 -4.47
N ALA A 837 -31.03 -25.40 -3.48
CA ALA A 837 -31.96 -25.30 -2.36
C ALA A 837 -31.96 -23.84 -1.89
N GLU A 838 -33.15 -23.32 -1.77
CA GLU A 838 -33.50 -22.00 -1.26
C GLU A 838 -32.69 -21.64 0.02
N PRO A 839 -32.42 -20.35 0.28
CA PRO A 839 -31.59 -19.95 1.40
C PRO A 839 -32.38 -20.08 2.71
N ALA A 840 -32.38 -21.26 3.30
CA ALA A 840 -32.65 -21.41 4.71
C ALA A 840 -31.44 -20.86 5.47
N CYS A 841 -31.71 -19.87 6.30
CA CYS A 841 -30.74 -19.25 7.22
C CYS A 841 -30.06 -20.35 8.06
N LYS A 842 -28.92 -20.86 7.62
CA LYS A 842 -28.12 -21.79 8.42
C LYS A 842 -27.43 -20.97 9.50
N LYS A 843 -27.99 -20.96 10.71
CA LYS A 843 -27.26 -20.69 11.93
C LYS A 843 -26.05 -21.64 11.94
N ALA A 844 -24.87 -21.07 11.97
CA ALA A 844 -23.64 -21.86 12.16
C ALA A 844 -23.84 -22.71 13.41
N LYS A 845 -23.73 -24.03 13.28
CA LYS A 845 -23.65 -24.93 14.42
C LYS A 845 -22.28 -24.71 15.05
N LEU A 846 -22.24 -23.86 16.06
CA LEU A 846 -21.11 -23.79 16.98
C LEU A 846 -20.98 -25.18 17.64
N ASN A 847 -19.75 -25.67 17.71
CA ASN A 847 -19.42 -26.89 18.40
C ASN A 847 -19.75 -26.72 19.89
N THR A 848 -20.29 -27.74 20.53
CA THR A 848 -20.67 -27.69 21.97
C THR A 848 -19.52 -27.16 22.88
N ASN A 849 -18.29 -27.45 22.54
CA ASN A 849 -17.11 -26.95 23.26
C ASN A 849 -16.91 -25.41 23.13
N GLU A 850 -17.28 -24.81 22.02
CA GLU A 850 -17.21 -23.35 21.85
C GLU A 850 -18.30 -22.63 22.62
N VAL A 851 -19.50 -23.23 22.68
CA VAL A 851 -20.61 -22.70 23.48
C VAL A 851 -20.26 -22.74 24.97
N GLU A 852 -19.68 -23.84 25.45
CA GLU A 852 -19.21 -23.99 26.82
C GLU A 852 -18.12 -22.97 27.20
N GLN A 853 -17.18 -22.71 26.31
CA GLN A 853 -16.16 -21.67 26.49
C GLN A 853 -16.75 -20.26 26.56
N ILE A 854 -17.77 -19.96 25.75
CA ILE A 854 -18.47 -18.66 25.77
C ILE A 854 -19.23 -18.49 27.06
N ILE A 855 -19.92 -19.54 27.56
CA ILE A 855 -20.67 -19.52 28.81
C ILE A 855 -19.71 -19.32 29.99
N SER A 856 -18.63 -20.08 30.07
CA SER A 856 -17.61 -19.96 31.10
C SER A 856 -16.97 -18.56 31.17
N ARG A 857 -16.79 -17.93 30.02
CA ARG A 857 -16.28 -16.57 29.95
C ARG A 857 -17.31 -15.53 30.40
N LEU A 858 -18.59 -15.71 30.06
CA LEU A 858 -19.68 -14.85 30.53
C LEU A 858 -19.84 -14.94 32.03
N GLU A 859 -19.73 -16.15 32.65
CA GLU A 859 -19.76 -16.36 34.11
C GLU A 859 -18.59 -15.65 34.79
N THR A 860 -17.39 -15.73 34.22
CA THR A 860 -16.20 -15.06 34.79
C THR A 860 -16.33 -13.54 34.71
N ASP A 861 -16.81 -13.00 33.59
CA ASP A 861 -17.01 -11.55 33.43
C ASP A 861 -18.15 -11.02 34.30
N ALA A 862 -19.25 -11.75 34.46
CA ALA A 862 -20.34 -11.42 35.36
C ALA A 862 -19.89 -11.43 36.82
N SER A 863 -19.11 -12.44 37.23
CA SER A 863 -18.52 -12.53 38.57
C SER A 863 -17.56 -11.37 38.86
N SER A 864 -16.85 -10.90 37.84
CA SER A 864 -15.95 -9.76 37.93
C SER A 864 -16.72 -8.44 38.06
N LEU A 865 -17.83 -8.28 37.34
CA LEU A 865 -18.71 -7.12 37.43
C LEU A 865 -19.38 -7.04 38.83
N CYS A 866 -19.78 -8.17 39.38
CA CYS A 866 -20.38 -8.22 40.73
C CYS A 866 -19.42 -7.83 41.85
N LYS A 867 -18.10 -7.91 41.65
CA LYS A 867 -17.09 -7.49 42.66
C LYS A 867 -16.81 -5.99 42.62
N ILE A 868 -17.30 -5.26 41.60
CA ILE A 868 -17.12 -3.81 41.50
C ILE A 868 -18.13 -3.10 42.41
N LYS A 869 -17.66 -2.13 43.21
CA LYS A 869 -18.53 -1.35 44.10
C LYS A 869 -19.55 -0.53 43.29
N GLU A 870 -20.80 -0.49 43.71
CA GLU A 870 -21.93 0.16 43.03
C GLU A 870 -21.69 1.62 42.65
N ASN A 871 -20.93 2.36 43.41
CA ASN A 871 -20.64 3.80 43.19
C ASN A 871 -19.64 4.05 42.05
N ILE A 872 -19.05 3.02 41.44
CA ILE A 872 -18.15 3.14 40.29
C ILE A 872 -18.91 3.07 38.97
N PHE A 873 -20.15 2.56 38.95
CA PHE A 873 -20.98 2.46 37.77
C PHE A 873 -21.63 3.80 37.44
N THR A 874 -21.36 4.27 36.21
CA THR A 874 -22.08 5.41 35.64
C THR A 874 -23.44 4.97 35.08
N ASN A 875 -24.40 5.91 34.95
CA ASN A 875 -25.72 5.63 34.36
C ASN A 875 -25.60 5.00 32.96
N GLU A 876 -24.54 5.31 32.21
CA GLU A 876 -24.27 4.74 30.90
C GLU A 876 -23.79 3.28 31.00
N HIS A 877 -22.99 2.96 32.00
CA HIS A 877 -22.58 1.57 32.30
C HIS A 877 -23.81 0.71 32.63
N LEU A 878 -24.69 1.19 33.50
CA LEU A 878 -25.91 0.48 33.89
C LEU A 878 -26.86 0.26 32.67
N LYS A 879 -26.98 1.25 31.78
CA LYS A 879 -27.76 1.13 30.54
C LYS A 879 -27.20 0.07 29.59
N ARG A 880 -25.88 0.00 29.46
CA ARG A 880 -25.19 -1.02 28.64
C ARG A 880 -25.36 -2.42 29.21
N ILE A 881 -25.23 -2.58 30.54
CA ILE A 881 -25.44 -3.86 31.22
C ILE A 881 -26.87 -4.33 30.99
N LYS A 882 -27.88 -3.46 31.21
CA LYS A 882 -29.30 -3.79 30.93
C LYS A 882 -29.52 -4.25 29.48
N THR A 883 -28.88 -3.59 28.50
CA THR A 883 -29.00 -3.97 27.09
C THR A 883 -28.39 -5.35 26.82
N VAL A 884 -27.26 -5.67 27.43
CA VAL A 884 -26.63 -7.01 27.33
C VAL A 884 -27.51 -8.07 27.96
N CYS A 885 -28.01 -7.83 29.15
CA CYS A 885 -28.95 -8.75 29.83
C CYS A 885 -30.22 -9.01 28.99
N SER A 886 -30.82 -7.95 28.39
CA SER A 886 -31.99 -8.12 27.51
C SER A 886 -31.69 -8.98 26.28
N LYS A 887 -30.49 -8.84 25.69
CA LYS A 887 -30.07 -9.70 24.58
C LYS A 887 -29.82 -11.14 24.98
N LEU A 888 -29.30 -11.37 26.19
CA LEU A 888 -29.11 -12.72 26.73
C LEU A 888 -30.46 -13.38 27.05
N TYR A 889 -31.41 -12.63 27.60
CA TYR A 889 -32.77 -13.14 27.82
C TYR A 889 -33.50 -13.52 26.52
N SER A 890 -33.29 -12.75 25.41
CA SER A 890 -33.89 -13.09 24.11
C SER A 890 -33.29 -14.34 23.43
N ILE A 891 -32.29 -14.95 24.01
CA ILE A 891 -31.72 -16.24 23.55
C ILE A 891 -32.37 -17.41 24.29
N LEU A 892 -32.97 -17.14 25.45
CA LEU A 892 -33.61 -18.17 26.31
C LEU A 892 -35.10 -18.35 25.96
N ASP A 893 -35.74 -17.33 25.35
CA ASP A 893 -37.08 -17.38 24.72
C ASP A 893 -36.98 -17.94 23.27
#